data_6512b93c0e2d633042cfa9beae62fed5
#
_entry.id   6512b93c0e2d633042cfa9beae62fed5
#
_cell.length_a   1.000
_cell.length_b   1.000
_cell.length_c   1.000
_cell.angle_alpha   90.00
_cell.angle_beta   90.00
_cell.angle_gamma   90.00
#
_symmetry.space_group_name_H-M   'P 1'
#
loop_
_entity.id
_entity.type
_entity.pdbx_description
1 polymer ?
#
loop_
_entity_poly.entity_id
_entity_poly.type
_entity_poly.pdbx_seq_one_letter_code
_entity_poly.pdbx_strand_id
1 'polypeptide(L)'
;MLKFRLVCFVFIACVAGFAQREPVLKQIDLPHPYYFREMYLPQLTSGPSSAAWSQDSYSLVYSMAGSLWRQELRSAKAEQLTAGPGYDYQPDWSSDQRWVAFARYDHDAIELWSLDLRDGQTRKMTSGGAVNVEPRFSPDGKRLAFVSTSYKGHFHIFVGRFDNGLLSDVRQLTPENVSSLPRYYYSQVDHEISPAWTRDGSEILFVSNRGHIHGTGGFWRIKAEPGAEAHEIHYEETNWKARPDFSPDGKRMVYASYLGQSWHQLWVMPAEGGDAFPISYGSFDNVNPRWSPDGSKIAFISNRNGNTSLWVQTIPGGEQTEVVARERKYLKPMGRMSLRVVDDLTPQHPVAARVFVAGTDGLAYAPDDAWMYADDSFDRSQRPFEAHYFDTSGVSEITVPAGNVEVDVMRGFENHFEQRKIEVKADSIAQLTVRMAPLSVEVDSTSNWVSGDVHVHMNYAGTYRNTPSHLIEQAAAENLTIVEDLVVNKEQRIPDIAYFSPQLDPASTADHLLLHGQEFHTSYWGHLGLLNLTKSFLLPGYAAYPNTAAASLYPANANVADMAHQQGALVGYVHPFDSFPDPAQEYPLITSELPADVALGKVDYIEVLGFSDHKSTAEVWYKLLNCGFRLPTAAGTDFMGNYASLRGPVGLNRVYAEVPREPLKIEPWLAAIKAGRTFATNGPLLYFLLGGQGIGGEVRLEKKQQVHFSAKLFSIVPVDHLQIVCNGKVARELTMNSERTGAHIDGTIPLGASGWCVLRAFSDKAEYPILDLYPYSTTSPVYVSVSGAPVRSAADGAYFVAWIDRLISAARSNTSWNTEAEKQSVLSMLQEAREKYAKMK
;
A
#
# COMPACT_ATOMS: atom_id res chain seq x y z
N MET A 1 -66.74 25.90 7.59
CA MET A 1 -65.34 26.18 7.99
C MET A 1 -64.68 24.86 8.35
N LEU A 2 -63.98 24.24 7.41
CA LEU A 2 -63.40 22.91 7.59
C LEU A 2 -61.88 23.12 7.81
N LYS A 3 -61.38 22.74 8.97
CA LYS A 3 -59.96 22.81 9.30
C LYS A 3 -59.29 21.54 8.82
N PHE A 4 -58.47 21.63 7.75
CA PHE A 4 -57.53 20.62 7.35
C PHE A 4 -56.32 20.60 8.32
N ARG A 5 -56.12 19.49 9.02
CA ARG A 5 -54.87 19.21 9.74
C ARG A 5 -53.94 18.45 8.81
N LEU A 6 -52.85 19.10 8.42
CA LEU A 6 -51.76 18.51 7.68
C LEU A 6 -50.90 17.69 8.67
N VAL A 7 -50.91 16.38 8.53
CA VAL A 7 -50.02 15.48 9.27
C VAL A 7 -48.78 15.28 8.42
N CYS A 8 -47.66 15.93 8.80
CA CYS A 8 -46.34 15.64 8.26
C CYS A 8 -45.85 14.30 8.79
N PHE A 9 -45.83 13.27 7.97
CA PHE A 9 -45.05 12.05 8.21
C PHE A 9 -43.58 12.36 7.93
N VAL A 10 -42.77 12.47 8.98
CA VAL A 10 -41.33 12.46 8.87
C VAL A 10 -40.91 11.00 8.69
N PHE A 11 -40.55 10.61 7.48
CA PHE A 11 -39.82 9.37 7.23
C PHE A 11 -38.42 9.55 7.78
N ILE A 12 -38.13 9.03 8.96
CA ILE A 12 -36.77 8.78 9.41
C ILE A 12 -36.33 7.54 8.63
N ALA A 13 -35.65 7.75 7.53
CA ALA A 13 -34.85 6.70 6.91
C ALA A 13 -33.70 6.40 7.89
N CYS A 14 -33.83 5.34 8.66
CA CYS A 14 -32.65 4.69 9.25
C CYS A 14 -31.81 4.19 8.11
N VAL A 15 -30.81 4.95 7.70
CA VAL A 15 -29.68 4.43 6.94
C VAL A 15 -28.99 3.51 7.93
N ALA A 16 -29.21 2.19 7.79
CA ALA A 16 -28.36 1.20 8.41
C ALA A 16 -26.97 1.46 7.81
N GLY A 17 -26.09 2.10 8.56
CA GLY A 17 -24.70 2.24 8.21
C GLY A 17 -24.10 0.85 8.20
N PHE A 18 -23.94 0.28 7.02
CA PHE A 18 -23.14 -0.93 6.86
C PHE A 18 -21.71 -0.57 7.28
N ALA A 19 -21.11 -1.38 8.13
CA ALA A 19 -19.73 -1.26 8.52
C ALA A 19 -18.87 -1.41 7.24
N GLN A 20 -18.34 -0.30 6.76
CA GLN A 20 -17.50 -0.22 5.57
C GLN A 20 -16.09 0.17 6.01
N ARG A 21 -15.09 -0.41 5.37
CA ARG A 21 -13.70 0.04 5.56
C ARG A 21 -13.60 1.49 5.09
N GLU A 22 -13.06 2.32 5.97
CA GLU A 22 -12.83 3.74 5.68
C GLU A 22 -11.33 4.03 5.73
N PRO A 23 -10.82 4.88 4.85
CA PRO A 23 -9.44 5.34 4.93
C PRO A 23 -9.16 5.95 6.30
N VAL A 24 -7.96 5.74 6.82
CA VAL A 24 -7.52 6.30 8.12
C VAL A 24 -7.73 7.80 8.15
N LEU A 25 -7.40 8.49 7.06
CA LEU A 25 -7.57 9.92 6.89
C LEU A 25 -8.57 10.22 5.76
N LYS A 26 -9.85 10.01 6.04
CA LYS A 26 -10.94 10.24 5.08
C LYS A 26 -11.18 11.72 4.70
N GLN A 27 -10.54 12.64 5.42
CA GLN A 27 -10.73 14.08 5.21
C GLN A 27 -9.77 14.66 4.19
N ILE A 28 -8.81 13.88 3.70
CA ILE A 28 -7.80 14.34 2.75
C ILE A 28 -8.19 13.86 1.38
N ASP A 29 -8.46 14.80 0.49
CA ASP A 29 -8.60 14.51 -0.93
C ASP A 29 -7.22 14.43 -1.57
N LEU A 30 -6.61 13.26 -1.46
CA LEU A 30 -5.31 12.97 -2.06
C LEU A 30 -5.51 12.14 -3.32
N PRO A 31 -4.97 12.56 -4.43
CA PRO A 31 -5.10 11.84 -5.70
C PRO A 31 -4.30 10.54 -5.73
N HIS A 32 -3.28 10.41 -4.91
CA HIS A 32 -2.49 9.21 -4.78
C HIS A 32 -2.17 8.93 -3.32
N PRO A 33 -3.01 8.18 -2.61
CA PRO A 33 -2.90 7.99 -1.17
C PRO A 33 -1.61 7.29 -0.72
N TYR A 34 -0.94 6.49 -1.56
CA TYR A 34 0.26 5.75 -1.18
C TYR A 34 1.41 6.62 -0.72
N TYR A 35 1.71 7.68 -1.49
CA TYR A 35 2.87 8.52 -1.21
C TYR A 35 2.73 9.35 0.04
N PHE A 36 1.50 9.70 0.35
CA PHE A 36 1.23 10.68 1.39
C PHE A 36 0.94 10.03 2.74
N ARG A 37 0.66 8.74 2.80
CA ARG A 37 0.34 8.07 4.07
C ARG A 37 1.47 8.09 5.06
N GLU A 38 2.67 7.73 4.68
CA GLU A 38 3.84 7.80 5.54
C GLU A 38 4.22 9.22 5.95
N MET A 39 3.64 10.23 5.32
CA MET A 39 3.86 11.62 5.67
C MET A 39 2.95 12.07 6.81
N TYR A 40 1.72 11.57 6.87
CA TYR A 40 0.72 12.02 7.85
C TYR A 40 0.47 11.02 8.95
N LEU A 41 0.34 9.75 8.59
CA LEU A 41 0.14 8.73 9.58
C LEU A 41 1.37 8.63 10.46
N PRO A 42 1.19 8.48 11.77
CA PRO A 42 2.30 8.19 12.63
C PRO A 42 2.92 6.88 12.14
N GLN A 43 4.18 6.97 11.77
CA GLN A 43 4.94 5.77 11.46
C GLN A 43 5.18 5.04 12.77
N LEU A 44 4.33 4.05 13.05
CA LEU A 44 4.47 3.20 14.21
C LEU A 44 5.56 2.16 13.96
N THR A 45 6.79 2.64 13.78
CA THR A 45 7.95 1.78 13.82
C THR A 45 8.34 1.52 15.26
N SER A 46 8.88 0.35 15.56
CA SER A 46 9.53 0.11 16.86
C SER A 46 10.77 0.99 17.04
N GLY A 47 11.35 1.48 15.94
CA GLY A 47 12.45 2.44 15.89
C GLY A 47 12.03 3.91 15.85
N PRO A 48 13.00 4.84 15.95
CA PRO A 48 12.76 6.26 15.82
C PRO A 48 12.30 6.69 14.43
N SER A 49 11.41 7.69 14.31
CA SER A 49 10.89 8.19 13.03
C SER A 49 11.19 9.66 12.74
N SER A 50 11.41 10.48 13.75
CA SER A 50 11.76 11.90 13.61
C SER A 50 12.38 12.43 14.90
N ALA A 51 13.20 13.49 14.82
CA ALA A 51 13.91 14.03 15.97
C ALA A 51 13.98 15.56 15.97
N ALA A 52 14.18 16.15 17.16
CA ALA A 52 14.47 17.56 17.41
C ALA A 52 15.60 17.68 18.42
N TRP A 53 16.47 18.69 18.24
CA TRP A 53 17.59 18.96 19.11
C TRP A 53 17.22 19.81 20.31
N SER A 54 17.88 19.54 21.45
CA SER A 54 17.99 20.53 22.52
C SER A 54 18.90 21.69 22.09
N GLN A 55 18.68 22.87 22.66
CA GLN A 55 19.44 24.06 22.29
C GLN A 55 20.96 23.95 22.62
N ASP A 56 21.32 23.12 23.57
CA ASP A 56 22.71 22.85 23.93
C ASP A 56 23.39 21.80 23.02
N SER A 57 22.68 21.20 22.07
CA SER A 57 23.17 20.19 21.13
C SER A 57 23.63 18.87 21.77
N TYR A 58 23.18 18.54 22.98
CA TYR A 58 23.55 17.33 23.72
C TYR A 58 22.43 16.30 23.84
N SER A 59 21.18 16.72 23.66
CA SER A 59 20.02 15.85 23.78
C SER A 59 19.13 15.91 22.55
N LEU A 60 18.39 14.83 22.36
CA LEU A 60 17.34 14.72 21.34
C LEU A 60 16.00 14.38 21.98
N VAL A 61 14.94 14.99 21.47
CA VAL A 61 13.58 14.49 21.58
C VAL A 61 13.22 13.85 20.26
N TYR A 62 12.72 12.62 20.29
CA TYR A 62 12.35 11.88 19.08
C TYR A 62 11.09 11.07 19.28
N SER A 63 10.41 10.73 18.19
CA SER A 63 9.25 9.83 18.20
C SER A 63 9.69 8.39 17.97
N MET A 64 9.17 7.47 18.78
CA MET A 64 9.41 6.03 18.66
C MET A 64 8.24 5.26 19.27
N ALA A 65 7.75 4.22 18.61
CA ALA A 65 6.64 3.39 19.07
C ALA A 65 5.42 4.21 19.54
N GLY A 66 5.07 5.25 18.78
CA GLY A 66 3.91 6.10 19.05
C GLY A 66 4.01 7.05 20.25
N SER A 67 5.20 7.23 20.82
CA SER A 67 5.46 8.15 21.95
C SER A 67 6.64 9.06 21.66
N LEU A 68 6.72 10.17 22.36
CA LEU A 68 7.92 11.01 22.41
C LEU A 68 8.87 10.52 23.49
N TRP A 69 10.16 10.51 23.14
CA TRP A 69 11.26 10.09 24.01
C TRP A 69 12.33 11.16 24.07
N ARG A 70 13.02 11.27 25.20
CA ARG A 70 14.21 12.13 25.36
C ARG A 70 15.42 11.28 25.68
N GLN A 71 16.55 11.56 25.03
CA GLN A 71 17.81 10.87 25.26
C GLN A 71 18.99 11.81 25.07
N GLU A 72 19.97 11.72 25.95
CA GLU A 72 21.28 12.38 25.78
C GLU A 72 22.15 11.55 24.83
N LEU A 73 22.92 12.19 23.97
CA LEU A 73 23.75 11.52 22.94
C LEU A 73 24.74 10.48 23.50
N ARG A 74 25.23 10.71 24.72
CA ARG A 74 26.20 9.80 25.37
C ARG A 74 25.55 8.78 26.28
N SER A 75 24.25 8.75 26.38
CA SER A 75 23.47 7.86 27.23
C SER A 75 22.78 6.79 26.38
N ALA A 76 22.78 5.55 26.86
CA ALA A 76 21.95 4.49 26.30
C ALA A 76 20.53 4.48 26.90
N LYS A 77 20.20 5.44 27.78
CA LYS A 77 18.91 5.51 28.46
C LYS A 77 18.01 6.56 27.83
N ALA A 78 16.82 6.15 27.39
CA ALA A 78 15.75 7.02 26.92
C ALA A 78 14.64 7.15 27.97
N GLU A 79 14.11 8.36 28.13
CA GLU A 79 12.97 8.64 29.00
C GLU A 79 11.74 8.95 28.16
N GLN A 80 10.64 8.21 28.38
CA GLN A 80 9.36 8.48 27.73
C GLN A 80 8.80 9.83 28.23
N LEU A 81 8.37 10.67 27.31
CA LEU A 81 7.81 11.99 27.62
C LEU A 81 6.28 12.02 27.48
N THR A 82 5.72 11.19 26.63
CA THR A 82 4.27 11.09 26.40
C THR A 82 3.81 9.62 26.38
N ALA A 83 2.57 9.35 26.82
CA ALA A 83 2.02 8.01 26.91
C ALA A 83 0.50 8.00 26.65
N GLY A 84 0.10 8.48 25.49
CA GLY A 84 -1.29 8.50 25.02
C GLY A 84 -2.14 9.70 25.53
N PRO A 85 -3.43 9.77 25.15
CA PRO A 85 -4.06 8.85 24.18
C PRO A 85 -3.52 9.12 22.78
N GLY A 86 -3.58 8.10 21.91
CA GLY A 86 -3.14 8.20 20.51
C GLY A 86 -1.63 8.12 20.34
N TYR A 87 -1.18 8.41 19.12
CA TYR A 87 0.21 8.27 18.69
C TYR A 87 0.85 9.63 18.48
N ASP A 88 1.99 9.85 19.14
CA ASP A 88 2.72 11.12 19.14
C ASP A 88 3.97 11.04 18.25
N TYR A 89 4.16 12.05 17.37
CA TYR A 89 5.24 12.05 16.38
C TYR A 89 5.58 13.46 15.89
N GLN A 90 6.64 13.59 15.09
CA GLN A 90 7.14 14.83 14.51
C GLN A 90 7.40 15.95 15.56
N PRO A 91 8.23 15.67 16.58
CA PRO A 91 8.52 16.69 17.56
C PRO A 91 9.33 17.84 16.99
N ASP A 92 9.10 19.06 17.50
CA ASP A 92 9.97 20.20 17.38
C ASP A 92 10.17 20.87 18.74
N TRP A 93 11.42 21.27 19.07
CA TRP A 93 11.78 21.75 20.40
C TRP A 93 12.00 23.26 20.40
N SER A 94 11.30 24.00 21.28
CA SER A 94 11.39 25.43 21.35
C SER A 94 12.78 25.91 21.80
N SER A 95 13.18 27.09 21.33
CA SER A 95 14.51 27.69 21.65
C SER A 95 14.72 27.99 23.14
N ASP A 96 13.66 28.21 23.93
CA ASP A 96 13.69 28.34 25.38
C ASP A 96 13.79 27.03 26.15
N GLN A 97 13.86 25.92 25.44
CA GLN A 97 13.91 24.53 25.94
C GLN A 97 12.72 24.07 26.80
N ARG A 98 11.67 24.87 26.86
CA ARG A 98 10.50 24.56 27.68
C ARG A 98 9.47 23.67 26.97
N TRP A 99 9.26 23.92 25.68
CA TRP A 99 8.14 23.34 24.95
C TRP A 99 8.58 22.39 23.85
N VAL A 100 7.88 21.28 23.73
CA VAL A 100 7.94 20.42 22.55
C VAL A 100 6.59 20.48 21.86
N ALA A 101 6.55 20.98 20.63
CA ALA A 101 5.40 20.87 19.74
C ALA A 101 5.45 19.53 19.01
N PHE A 102 4.30 18.88 18.82
CA PHE A 102 4.23 17.60 18.14
C PHE A 102 2.85 17.36 17.53
N ALA A 103 2.75 16.43 16.58
CA ALA A 103 1.51 15.93 16.04
C ALA A 103 1.04 14.73 16.88
N ARG A 104 -0.27 14.67 17.16
CA ARG A 104 -0.91 13.53 17.80
C ARG A 104 -2.02 13.00 16.90
N TYR A 105 -1.90 11.74 16.51
CA TYR A 105 -2.98 11.01 15.88
C TYR A 105 -3.85 10.35 16.95
N ASP A 106 -5.08 10.81 17.03
CA ASP A 106 -6.08 10.28 17.97
C ASP A 106 -7.45 10.30 17.32
N HIS A 107 -8.08 9.13 17.20
CA HIS A 107 -9.33 8.93 16.47
C HIS A 107 -9.21 9.30 14.98
N ASP A 108 -10.03 10.25 14.50
CA ASP A 108 -10.12 10.67 13.11
C ASP A 108 -9.23 11.85 12.75
N ALA A 109 -8.50 12.39 13.71
CA ALA A 109 -7.82 13.67 13.57
C ALA A 109 -6.34 13.56 13.90
N ILE A 110 -5.56 14.38 13.23
CA ILE A 110 -4.17 14.62 13.61
C ILE A 110 -4.10 16.08 14.04
N GLU A 111 -3.92 16.28 15.34
CA GLU A 111 -3.89 17.61 15.91
C GLU A 111 -2.51 17.96 16.48
N LEU A 112 -2.16 19.23 16.47
CA LEU A 112 -0.96 19.68 17.13
C LEU A 112 -1.17 19.81 18.63
N TRP A 113 -0.15 19.39 19.36
CA TRP A 113 -0.06 19.46 20.81
C TRP A 113 1.26 20.05 21.22
N SER A 114 1.30 20.66 22.41
CA SER A 114 2.52 21.07 23.07
C SER A 114 2.70 20.31 24.37
N LEU A 115 3.95 20.01 24.72
CA LEU A 115 4.36 19.41 25.98
C LEU A 115 5.21 20.44 26.73
N ASP A 116 4.85 20.79 27.96
CA ASP A 116 5.70 21.57 28.87
C ASP A 116 6.67 20.62 29.60
N LEU A 117 7.96 20.76 29.29
CA LEU A 117 8.99 19.88 29.85
C LEU A 117 9.26 20.11 31.35
N ARG A 118 8.67 21.16 31.96
CA ARG A 118 8.83 21.45 33.39
C ARG A 118 7.86 20.64 34.26
N ASP A 119 6.66 20.39 33.76
CA ASP A 119 5.61 19.70 34.51
C ASP A 119 5.05 18.45 33.82
N GLY A 120 5.48 18.17 32.60
CA GLY A 120 5.02 17.02 31.80
C GLY A 120 3.60 17.18 31.24
N GLN A 121 2.97 18.36 31.34
CA GLN A 121 1.61 18.57 30.88
C GLN A 121 1.55 18.79 29.37
N THR A 122 0.59 18.12 28.72
CA THR A 122 0.32 18.35 27.30
C THR A 122 -0.89 19.26 27.10
N ARG A 123 -0.86 20.11 26.08
CA ARG A 123 -1.94 21.02 25.71
C ARG A 123 -2.27 20.90 24.23
N LYS A 124 -3.54 20.79 23.93
CA LYS A 124 -4.03 20.74 22.54
C LYS A 124 -3.92 22.14 21.92
N MET A 125 -3.25 22.27 20.77
CA MET A 125 -3.02 23.55 20.10
C MET A 125 -3.96 23.79 18.93
N THR A 126 -4.39 22.72 18.23
CA THR A 126 -5.34 22.80 17.12
C THR A 126 -6.56 21.94 17.40
N SER A 127 -7.65 22.22 16.71
CA SER A 127 -8.92 21.49 16.82
C SER A 127 -9.70 21.64 15.51
N GLY A 128 -10.72 20.81 15.32
CA GLY A 128 -11.56 20.88 14.12
C GLY A 128 -11.47 19.66 13.22
N GLY A 129 -10.64 18.68 13.57
CA GLY A 129 -10.59 17.39 12.88
C GLY A 129 -9.83 17.43 11.55
N ALA A 130 -9.08 18.49 11.27
CA ALA A 130 -8.15 18.53 10.14
C ALA A 130 -6.91 17.68 10.42
N VAL A 131 -6.08 17.48 9.39
CA VAL A 131 -4.74 16.92 9.55
C VAL A 131 -3.77 18.07 9.75
N ASN A 132 -3.15 18.14 10.94
CA ASN A 132 -2.17 19.14 11.31
C ASN A 132 -0.86 18.46 11.67
N VAL A 133 0.18 18.69 10.88
CA VAL A 133 1.45 17.97 10.96
C VAL A 133 2.64 18.90 10.78
N GLU A 134 3.84 18.39 11.02
CA GLU A 134 5.12 19.06 10.79
C GLU A 134 5.27 20.42 11.50
N PRO A 135 4.98 20.50 12.81
CA PRO A 135 5.15 21.74 13.55
C PRO A 135 6.62 22.16 13.59
N ARG A 136 6.87 23.48 13.42
CA ARG A 136 8.21 24.08 13.44
C ARG A 136 8.15 25.42 14.15
N PHE A 137 8.87 25.55 15.26
CA PHE A 137 9.02 26.83 15.96
C PHE A 137 9.83 27.84 15.15
N SER A 138 9.41 29.08 15.17
CA SER A 138 10.28 30.18 14.74
C SER A 138 11.53 30.27 15.63
N PRO A 139 12.66 30.83 15.16
CA PRO A 139 13.89 30.91 15.94
C PRO A 139 13.72 31.63 17.28
N ASP A 140 12.80 32.59 17.37
CA ASP A 140 12.48 33.32 18.60
C ASP A 140 11.47 32.59 19.51
N GLY A 141 10.96 31.40 19.07
CA GLY A 141 10.00 30.59 19.80
C GLY A 141 8.59 31.20 19.94
N LYS A 142 8.29 32.31 19.26
CA LYS A 142 7.00 33.01 19.41
C LYS A 142 5.97 32.67 18.37
N ARG A 143 6.34 31.96 17.30
CA ARG A 143 5.46 31.51 16.25
C ARG A 143 5.69 30.03 15.98
N LEU A 144 4.67 29.38 15.44
CA LEU A 144 4.74 28.01 14.97
C LEU A 144 4.23 27.96 13.54
N ALA A 145 5.05 27.44 12.63
CA ALA A 145 4.63 27.04 11.29
C ALA A 145 4.24 25.56 11.30
N PHE A 146 3.27 25.18 10.50
CA PHE A 146 2.84 23.81 10.38
C PHE A 146 2.06 23.58 9.07
N VAL A 147 1.88 22.33 8.70
CA VAL A 147 1.05 21.91 7.57
C VAL A 147 -0.35 21.61 8.08
N SER A 148 -1.38 22.07 7.39
CA SER A 148 -2.77 21.80 7.75
C SER A 148 -3.65 21.59 6.52
N THR A 149 -4.63 20.68 6.65
CA THR A 149 -5.70 20.46 5.66
C THR A 149 -6.99 21.21 6.03
N SER A 150 -6.96 22.13 6.97
CA SER A 150 -8.15 22.87 7.44
C SER A 150 -8.82 23.71 6.34
N TYR A 151 -8.10 24.04 5.28
CA TYR A 151 -8.66 24.71 4.12
C TYR A 151 -8.89 23.71 2.99
N LYS A 152 -10.15 23.38 2.70
CA LYS A 152 -10.63 22.49 1.63
C LYS A 152 -10.05 21.07 1.61
N GLY A 153 -9.41 20.61 2.68
CA GLY A 153 -8.78 19.28 2.73
C GLY A 153 -7.41 19.19 2.04
N HIS A 154 -6.82 20.34 1.61
CA HIS A 154 -5.54 20.39 0.94
C HIS A 154 -4.41 20.83 1.87
N PHE A 155 -3.17 20.42 1.57
CA PHE A 155 -2.01 20.75 2.38
C PHE A 155 -1.48 22.15 2.10
N HIS A 156 -1.58 23.00 3.11
CA HIS A 156 -1.07 24.37 3.09
C HIS A 156 -0.23 24.64 4.31
N ILE A 157 0.71 25.61 4.20
CA ILE A 157 1.46 26.11 5.34
C ILE A 157 0.61 27.13 6.11
N PHE A 158 0.50 26.90 7.41
CA PHE A 158 -0.13 27.81 8.36
C PHE A 158 0.91 28.33 9.35
N VAL A 159 0.67 29.52 9.86
CA VAL A 159 1.47 30.14 10.90
C VAL A 159 0.56 30.67 11.99
N GLY A 160 0.87 30.35 13.25
CA GLY A 160 0.18 30.86 14.42
C GLY A 160 1.15 31.48 15.40
N ARG A 161 0.65 32.41 16.27
CA ARG A 161 1.37 32.92 17.43
C ARG A 161 1.35 31.86 18.53
N PHE A 162 2.54 31.53 19.06
CA PHE A 162 2.68 30.59 20.17
C PHE A 162 2.92 31.32 21.47
N ASP A 163 2.12 31.03 22.47
CA ASP A 163 2.29 31.55 23.83
C ASP A 163 1.81 30.52 24.86
N ASN A 164 2.65 30.23 25.85
CA ASN A 164 2.33 29.34 26.98
C ASN A 164 1.69 27.98 26.57
N GLY A 165 2.19 27.38 25.51
CA GLY A 165 1.71 26.06 25.04
C GLY A 165 0.44 26.11 24.18
N LEU A 166 -0.04 27.26 23.78
CA LEU A 166 -1.23 27.43 22.97
C LEU A 166 -0.93 28.22 21.69
N LEU A 167 -1.72 27.98 20.66
CA LEU A 167 -1.72 28.74 19.42
C LEU A 167 -2.87 29.74 19.39
N SER A 168 -2.57 30.91 18.88
CA SER A 168 -3.54 31.99 18.58
C SER A 168 -3.21 32.62 17.24
N ASP A 169 -4.12 33.42 16.69
CA ASP A 169 -3.95 34.15 15.43
C ASP A 169 -3.44 33.25 14.28
N VAL A 170 -3.95 32.01 14.21
CA VAL A 170 -3.56 31.05 13.17
C VAL A 170 -4.07 31.53 11.82
N ARG A 171 -3.17 31.61 10.84
CA ARG A 171 -3.46 32.06 9.48
C ARG A 171 -2.82 31.15 8.47
N GLN A 172 -3.53 30.90 7.39
CA GLN A 172 -2.98 30.26 6.19
C GLN A 172 -1.96 31.20 5.55
N LEU A 173 -0.77 30.72 5.30
CA LEU A 173 0.32 31.49 4.69
C LEU A 173 0.35 31.29 3.16
N THR A 174 0.27 30.06 2.70
CA THR A 174 0.32 29.71 1.27
C THR A 174 -1.09 29.67 0.68
N PRO A 175 -1.38 30.41 -0.41
CA PRO A 175 -2.68 30.38 -1.04
C PRO A 175 -2.85 29.10 -1.87
N GLU A 176 -4.09 28.63 -1.96
CA GLU A 176 -4.42 27.53 -2.89
C GLU A 176 -4.10 27.92 -4.34
N ASN A 177 -3.48 27.00 -5.05
CA ASN A 177 -3.24 27.12 -6.48
C ASN A 177 -3.69 25.83 -7.19
N VAL A 178 -4.42 26.00 -8.29
CA VAL A 178 -4.88 24.91 -9.14
C VAL A 178 -4.05 24.92 -10.42
N SER A 179 -3.27 23.88 -10.63
CA SER A 179 -2.42 23.72 -11.80
C SER A 179 -3.24 23.30 -13.02
N SER A 180 -2.90 23.84 -14.17
CA SER A 180 -3.39 23.37 -15.48
C SER A 180 -2.53 22.26 -16.08
N LEU A 181 -1.45 21.84 -15.39
CA LEU A 181 -0.53 20.83 -15.89
C LEU A 181 -1.18 19.44 -15.83
N PRO A 182 -0.93 18.57 -16.81
CA PRO A 182 -1.45 17.22 -16.82
C PRO A 182 -0.66 16.32 -15.85
N ARG A 183 -1.05 16.29 -14.59
CA ARG A 183 -0.45 15.45 -13.56
C ARG A 183 -1.10 14.08 -13.57
N TYR A 184 -0.30 13.04 -13.50
CA TYR A 184 -0.79 11.66 -13.49
C TYR A 184 -1.07 11.15 -12.08
N TYR A 185 -0.11 11.31 -11.16
CA TYR A 185 -0.22 10.80 -9.78
C TYR A 185 -0.61 11.86 -8.75
N TYR A 186 -0.64 13.12 -9.13
CA TYR A 186 -0.84 14.22 -8.21
C TYR A 186 -2.07 15.01 -8.56
N SER A 187 -2.73 15.57 -7.53
CA SER A 187 -3.85 16.47 -7.69
C SER A 187 -3.51 17.65 -8.60
N GLN A 188 -4.54 18.23 -9.23
CA GLN A 188 -4.42 19.53 -9.86
C GLN A 188 -4.18 20.65 -8.83
N VAL A 189 -4.51 20.43 -7.56
CA VAL A 189 -4.20 21.36 -6.48
C VAL A 189 -2.76 21.19 -6.06
N ASP A 190 -2.01 22.28 -6.00
CA ASP A 190 -0.66 22.26 -5.49
C ASP A 190 -0.68 21.99 -3.98
N HIS A 191 0.33 21.29 -3.47
CA HIS A 191 0.51 21.08 -2.05
C HIS A 191 1.74 21.85 -1.55
N GLU A 192 1.70 22.24 -0.29
CA GLU A 192 2.80 22.89 0.43
C GLU A 192 3.07 22.12 1.71
N ILE A 193 4.31 21.62 1.86
CA ILE A 193 4.71 20.70 2.91
C ILE A 193 6.12 21.02 3.42
N SER A 194 6.51 20.38 4.52
CA SER A 194 7.88 20.43 5.07
C SER A 194 8.39 21.84 5.36
N PRO A 195 7.70 22.66 6.18
CA PRO A 195 8.11 24.02 6.48
C PRO A 195 9.42 24.06 7.29
N ALA A 196 10.28 25.02 6.98
CA ALA A 196 11.48 25.34 7.74
C ALA A 196 11.68 26.87 7.82
N TRP A 197 11.88 27.40 9.03
CA TRP A 197 12.12 28.83 9.22
C TRP A 197 13.53 29.23 8.82
N THR A 198 13.68 30.36 8.13
CA THR A 198 14.97 31.03 8.03
C THR A 198 15.46 31.45 9.43
N ARG A 199 16.78 31.57 9.62
CA ARG A 199 17.36 31.83 10.95
C ARG A 199 17.00 33.18 11.55
N ASP A 200 16.66 34.16 10.73
CA ASP A 200 16.15 35.48 11.15
C ASP A 200 14.64 35.46 11.42
N GLY A 201 13.94 34.34 11.09
CA GLY A 201 12.50 34.17 11.23
C GLY A 201 11.67 35.03 10.29
N SER A 202 12.24 35.59 9.24
CA SER A 202 11.53 36.45 8.28
C SER A 202 10.79 35.64 7.21
N GLU A 203 11.29 34.46 6.84
CA GLU A 203 10.75 33.65 5.78
C GLU A 203 10.59 32.18 6.20
N ILE A 204 9.80 31.46 5.42
CA ILE A 204 9.61 30.01 5.53
C ILE A 204 9.98 29.40 4.19
N LEU A 205 10.88 28.42 4.26
CA LEU A 205 11.15 27.47 3.19
C LEU A 205 10.11 26.34 3.26
N PHE A 206 9.65 25.85 2.12
CA PHE A 206 8.74 24.71 2.04
C PHE A 206 8.92 23.96 0.73
N VAL A 207 8.37 22.77 0.63
CA VAL A 207 8.34 21.96 -0.58
C VAL A 207 6.98 22.15 -1.24
N SER A 208 6.95 22.38 -2.57
CA SER A 208 5.73 22.47 -3.37
C SER A 208 5.95 21.94 -4.78
N ASN A 209 4.93 21.28 -5.31
CA ASN A 209 4.88 20.83 -6.71
C ASN A 209 4.33 21.89 -7.66
N ARG A 210 4.23 23.14 -7.23
CA ARG A 210 3.77 24.27 -8.02
C ARG A 210 4.60 24.43 -9.30
N GLY A 211 3.91 24.49 -10.44
CA GLY A 211 4.57 24.62 -11.74
C GLY A 211 5.21 23.32 -12.28
N HIS A 212 5.09 22.21 -11.56
CA HIS A 212 5.72 20.93 -11.93
C HIS A 212 4.69 19.81 -12.05
N ILE A 213 5.00 18.79 -12.87
CA ILE A 213 4.09 17.65 -13.12
C ILE A 213 4.49 16.41 -12.35
N HIS A 214 5.69 16.34 -11.80
CA HIS A 214 6.26 15.17 -11.14
C HIS A 214 6.64 15.44 -9.69
N GLY A 215 6.66 14.39 -8.89
CA GLY A 215 7.15 14.39 -7.53
C GLY A 215 6.38 15.32 -6.58
N THR A 216 6.94 15.57 -5.44
CA THR A 216 6.43 16.53 -4.46
C THR A 216 6.91 17.95 -4.71
N GLY A 217 7.75 18.13 -5.74
CA GLY A 217 8.22 19.42 -6.23
C GLY A 217 9.56 19.86 -5.67
N GLY A 218 9.86 21.14 -5.88
CA GLY A 218 11.08 21.79 -5.46
C GLY A 218 10.95 22.61 -4.16
N PHE A 219 11.99 23.37 -3.86
CA PHE A 219 12.05 24.21 -2.69
C PHE A 219 11.60 25.64 -3.02
N TRP A 220 10.66 26.13 -2.23
CA TRP A 220 10.06 27.46 -2.34
C TRP A 220 10.27 28.26 -1.08
N ARG A 221 10.37 29.59 -1.20
CA ARG A 221 10.43 30.50 -0.04
C ARG A 221 9.28 31.48 -0.09
N ILE A 222 8.78 31.85 1.10
CA ILE A 222 7.72 32.84 1.28
C ILE A 222 8.01 33.65 2.52
N LYS A 223 7.77 34.97 2.48
CA LYS A 223 7.82 35.80 3.71
C LYS A 223 6.74 35.32 4.68
N ALA A 224 7.06 35.24 5.95
CA ALA A 224 6.13 34.78 7.00
C ALA A 224 5.07 35.86 7.34
N GLU A 225 4.49 36.47 6.32
CA GLU A 225 3.49 37.54 6.37
C GLU A 225 2.31 37.17 5.44
N PRO A 226 1.06 37.46 5.87
CA PRO A 226 -0.11 37.19 5.03
C PRO A 226 -0.06 37.92 3.68
N GLY A 227 -0.40 37.21 2.59
CA GLY A 227 -0.44 37.78 1.24
C GLY A 227 0.94 37.94 0.57
N ALA A 228 2.00 37.43 1.17
CA ALA A 228 3.30 37.35 0.52
C ALA A 228 3.29 36.41 -0.69
N GLU A 229 4.11 36.69 -1.68
CA GLU A 229 4.31 35.84 -2.85
C GLU A 229 5.45 34.86 -2.59
N ALA A 230 5.23 33.59 -2.96
CA ALA A 230 6.24 32.55 -2.91
C ALA A 230 7.07 32.54 -4.19
N HIS A 231 8.36 32.22 -4.07
CA HIS A 231 9.26 32.02 -5.21
C HIS A 231 10.06 30.74 -5.05
N GLU A 232 10.31 30.07 -6.17
CA GLU A 232 11.14 28.86 -6.21
C GLU A 232 12.60 29.24 -6.13
N ILE A 233 13.36 28.54 -5.26
CA ILE A 233 14.81 28.74 -5.12
C ILE A 233 15.62 27.58 -5.71
N HIS A 234 15.01 26.41 -5.82
CA HIS A 234 15.65 25.24 -6.39
C HIS A 234 14.58 24.23 -6.83
N TYR A 235 14.67 23.78 -8.08
CA TYR A 235 13.84 22.67 -8.55
C TYR A 235 14.59 21.35 -8.47
N GLU A 236 13.94 20.41 -7.85
CA GLU A 236 14.33 19.01 -7.83
C GLU A 236 13.05 18.19 -7.67
N GLU A 237 12.93 17.07 -8.37
CA GLU A 237 11.87 16.13 -8.08
C GLU A 237 12.12 15.50 -6.71
N THR A 238 11.54 16.10 -5.67
CA THR A 238 11.64 15.56 -4.33
C THR A 238 10.50 14.58 -4.06
N ASN A 239 10.74 13.76 -3.08
CA ASN A 239 9.73 12.95 -2.42
C ASN A 239 9.39 13.63 -1.06
N TRP A 240 8.25 13.33 -0.43
CA TRP A 240 7.82 13.87 0.88
C TRP A 240 8.86 13.70 2.00
N LYS A 241 9.96 13.02 1.75
CA LYS A 241 11.07 12.80 2.68
C LYS A 241 12.13 13.91 2.69
N ALA A 242 11.98 14.95 1.85
CA ALA A 242 12.98 16.01 1.72
C ALA A 242 13.29 16.70 3.05
N ARG A 243 12.26 17.11 3.80
CA ARG A 243 12.37 17.64 5.17
C ARG A 243 13.55 18.61 5.40
N PRO A 244 13.62 19.75 4.70
CA PRO A 244 14.75 20.65 4.77
C PRO A 244 14.92 21.26 6.15
N ASP A 245 16.19 21.56 6.53
CA ASP A 245 16.53 22.27 7.76
C ASP A 245 17.72 23.19 7.54
N PHE A 246 17.68 24.43 8.10
CA PHE A 246 18.75 25.40 7.93
C PHE A 246 19.89 25.18 8.92
N SER A 247 21.13 25.39 8.45
CA SER A 247 22.28 25.48 9.34
C SER A 247 22.13 26.67 10.30
N PRO A 248 22.75 26.62 11.52
CA PRO A 248 22.60 27.68 12.49
C PRO A 248 23.13 29.04 12.04
N ASP A 249 24.09 29.05 11.11
CA ASP A 249 24.61 30.28 10.48
C ASP A 249 23.69 30.84 9.38
N GLY A 250 22.61 30.12 9.01
CA GLY A 250 21.65 30.52 8.00
C GLY A 250 22.16 30.48 6.57
N LYS A 251 23.38 29.98 6.34
CA LYS A 251 24.01 30.00 5.00
C LYS A 251 23.77 28.77 4.17
N ARG A 252 23.40 27.66 4.80
CA ARG A 252 23.21 26.35 4.16
C ARG A 252 21.92 25.73 4.62
N MET A 253 21.42 24.79 3.85
CA MET A 253 20.37 23.88 4.27
C MET A 253 20.75 22.43 4.01
N VAL A 254 20.27 21.53 4.86
CA VAL A 254 20.36 20.08 4.68
C VAL A 254 18.97 19.53 4.33
N TYR A 255 18.90 18.54 3.47
CA TYR A 255 17.67 17.87 3.09
C TYR A 255 17.94 16.44 2.65
N ALA A 256 16.90 15.63 2.53
CA ALA A 256 17.00 14.28 1.99
C ALA A 256 16.55 14.24 0.53
N SER A 257 17.35 13.60 -0.32
CA SER A 257 17.05 13.43 -1.75
C SER A 257 17.59 12.11 -2.27
N TYR A 258 16.90 11.54 -3.26
CA TYR A 258 17.36 10.37 -4.02
C TYR A 258 17.91 10.76 -5.40
N LEU A 259 18.16 12.02 -5.66
CA LEU A 259 18.62 12.52 -6.95
C LEU A 259 19.80 11.71 -7.51
N GLY A 260 19.61 11.11 -8.69
CA GLY A 260 20.60 10.26 -9.35
C GLY A 260 20.92 8.95 -8.65
N GLN A 261 20.11 8.52 -7.67
CA GLN A 261 20.32 7.33 -6.84
C GLN A 261 18.99 6.57 -6.62
N SER A 262 19.11 5.34 -6.13
CA SER A 262 17.93 4.53 -5.75
C SER A 262 17.45 4.78 -4.32
N TRP A 263 18.27 5.44 -3.49
CA TRP A 263 18.04 5.63 -2.05
C TRP A 263 18.23 7.10 -1.67
N HIS A 264 17.42 7.57 -0.71
CA HIS A 264 17.57 8.92 -0.18
C HIS A 264 18.89 9.07 0.55
N GLN A 265 19.60 10.14 0.25
CA GLN A 265 20.83 10.54 0.96
C GLN A 265 20.66 11.94 1.49
N LEU A 266 21.52 12.34 2.45
CA LEU A 266 21.58 13.70 2.94
C LEU A 266 22.36 14.56 1.96
N TRP A 267 21.77 15.69 1.59
CA TRP A 267 22.35 16.68 0.68
C TRP A 267 22.44 18.02 1.36
N VAL A 268 23.44 18.80 1.02
CA VAL A 268 23.62 20.17 1.51
C VAL A 268 23.70 21.11 0.31
N MET A 269 22.99 22.24 0.41
CA MET A 269 23.06 23.33 -0.57
C MET A 269 23.07 24.70 0.09
N PRO A 270 23.44 25.79 -0.66
CA PRO A 270 23.28 27.15 -0.15
C PRO A 270 21.83 27.46 0.24
N ALA A 271 21.63 28.26 1.27
CA ALA A 271 20.28 28.60 1.75
C ALA A 271 19.43 29.36 0.72
N GLU A 272 20.07 30.06 -0.20
CA GLU A 272 19.42 30.82 -1.28
C GLU A 272 19.21 30.00 -2.57
N GLY A 273 19.45 28.68 -2.54
CA GLY A 273 19.47 27.84 -3.72
C GLY A 273 20.84 27.75 -4.38
N GLY A 274 20.97 26.92 -5.40
CA GLY A 274 22.20 26.67 -6.13
C GLY A 274 22.59 25.20 -6.14
N ASP A 275 23.85 24.89 -6.40
CA ASP A 275 24.32 23.52 -6.54
C ASP A 275 24.40 22.81 -5.20
N ALA A 276 23.79 21.64 -5.13
CA ALA A 276 23.82 20.76 -3.98
C ALA A 276 24.82 19.64 -4.14
N PHE A 277 25.29 19.08 -3.02
CA PHE A 277 26.10 17.87 -3.03
C PHE A 277 25.77 16.95 -1.85
N PRO A 278 25.92 15.62 -2.03
CA PRO A 278 25.61 14.65 -1.00
C PRO A 278 26.65 14.67 0.12
N ILE A 279 26.19 14.48 1.36
CA ILE A 279 27.06 14.32 2.54
C ILE A 279 26.88 12.95 3.20
N SER A 280 26.08 12.08 2.60
CA SER A 280 25.96 10.67 2.97
C SER A 280 25.83 9.80 1.73
N TYR A 281 26.01 8.49 1.88
CA TYR A 281 25.93 7.51 0.81
C TYR A 281 25.56 6.13 1.36
N GLY A 282 25.11 5.25 0.48
CA GLY A 282 24.80 3.85 0.80
C GLY A 282 23.55 3.36 0.07
N SER A 283 23.34 2.04 0.11
CA SER A 283 22.13 1.40 -0.43
C SER A 283 21.05 1.31 0.64
N PHE A 284 20.68 2.44 1.21
CA PHE A 284 19.66 2.64 2.26
C PHE A 284 19.29 4.11 2.33
N ASP A 285 18.14 4.40 2.93
CA ASP A 285 17.67 5.77 3.08
C ASP A 285 18.25 6.44 4.33
N ASN A 286 18.62 7.72 4.18
CA ASN A 286 18.89 8.67 5.24
C ASN A 286 17.91 9.84 5.06
N VAL A 287 17.02 10.06 6.02
CA VAL A 287 15.88 10.99 5.91
C VAL A 287 15.70 11.83 7.18
N ASN A 288 14.80 12.82 7.12
CA ASN A 288 14.43 13.69 8.25
C ASN A 288 15.63 14.37 8.93
N PRO A 289 16.55 15.00 8.17
CA PRO A 289 17.73 15.62 8.77
C PRO A 289 17.36 16.82 9.64
N ARG A 290 18.10 16.99 10.74
CA ARG A 290 17.99 18.12 11.66
C ARG A 290 19.37 18.61 12.06
N TRP A 291 19.66 19.86 11.76
CA TRP A 291 20.93 20.48 12.12
C TRP A 291 20.98 20.80 13.62
N SER A 292 22.08 20.46 14.30
CA SER A 292 22.26 20.85 15.70
C SER A 292 22.39 22.35 15.85
N PRO A 293 21.90 22.97 16.94
CA PRO A 293 22.01 24.42 17.16
C PRO A 293 23.44 24.96 17.16
N ASP A 294 24.44 24.18 17.55
CA ASP A 294 25.87 24.54 17.51
C ASP A 294 26.52 24.40 16.12
N GLY A 295 25.79 23.82 15.15
CA GLY A 295 26.25 23.59 13.77
C GLY A 295 27.25 22.45 13.59
N SER A 296 27.57 21.72 14.65
CA SER A 296 28.59 20.68 14.62
C SER A 296 28.06 19.30 14.23
N LYS A 297 26.74 19.10 14.17
CA LYS A 297 26.11 17.79 13.92
C LYS A 297 24.82 17.89 13.12
N ILE A 298 24.47 16.78 12.45
CA ILE A 298 23.15 16.55 11.85
C ILE A 298 22.60 15.25 12.42
N ALA A 299 21.41 15.31 13.04
CA ALA A 299 20.63 14.13 13.40
C ALA A 299 19.75 13.74 12.23
N PHE A 300 19.58 12.45 11.98
CA PHE A 300 18.74 11.93 10.89
C PHE A 300 18.25 10.51 11.20
N ILE A 301 17.25 10.08 10.47
CA ILE A 301 16.72 8.72 10.53
C ILE A 301 17.30 7.92 9.37
N SER A 302 17.73 6.69 9.67
CA SER A 302 18.24 5.76 8.65
C SER A 302 17.54 4.41 8.76
N ASN A 303 17.32 3.76 7.62
CA ASN A 303 16.84 2.37 7.56
C ASN A 303 17.96 1.36 7.24
N ARG A 304 19.22 1.74 7.41
CA ARG A 304 20.39 0.90 7.05
C ARG A 304 20.45 -0.44 7.77
N ASN A 305 19.82 -0.56 8.94
CA ASN A 305 19.72 -1.78 9.74
C ASN A 305 18.42 -2.55 9.47
N GLY A 306 17.69 -2.20 8.40
CA GLY A 306 16.37 -2.75 8.06
C GLY A 306 15.24 -1.96 8.69
N ASN A 307 15.20 -1.82 10.01
CA ASN A 307 14.26 -0.94 10.72
C ASN A 307 14.78 0.52 10.76
N THR A 308 13.94 1.44 11.17
CA THR A 308 14.33 2.84 11.39
C THR A 308 15.24 2.96 12.62
N SER A 309 16.27 3.79 12.50
CA SER A 309 17.22 4.08 13.56
C SER A 309 17.67 5.55 13.53
N LEU A 310 18.01 6.09 14.70
CA LEU A 310 18.42 7.48 14.85
C LEU A 310 19.93 7.57 14.80
N TRP A 311 20.45 8.43 13.93
CA TRP A 311 21.87 8.65 13.72
C TRP A 311 22.25 10.10 13.86
N VAL A 312 23.49 10.33 14.22
CA VAL A 312 24.11 11.67 14.31
C VAL A 312 25.39 11.65 13.51
N GLN A 313 25.52 12.58 12.56
CA GLN A 313 26.73 12.81 11.75
C GLN A 313 27.44 14.08 12.21
N THR A 314 28.74 14.00 12.44
CA THR A 314 29.59 15.15 12.78
C THR A 314 29.90 15.99 11.53
N ILE A 315 29.85 17.32 11.65
CA ILE A 315 30.08 18.28 10.58
C ILE A 315 31.13 19.30 11.03
N PRO A 316 32.26 19.48 10.36
CA PRO A 316 32.82 18.59 9.33
C PRO A 316 33.37 17.30 9.95
N GLY A 317 33.67 16.32 9.14
CA GLY A 317 34.30 15.09 9.61
C GLY A 317 33.56 13.83 9.14
N GLY A 318 32.21 13.86 9.08
CA GLY A 318 31.40 12.78 8.51
C GLY A 318 31.29 11.53 9.38
N GLU A 319 31.86 11.50 10.60
CA GLU A 319 31.66 10.40 11.52
C GLU A 319 30.19 10.27 11.89
N GLN A 320 29.65 9.05 11.77
CA GLN A 320 28.24 8.74 12.06
C GLN A 320 28.18 7.82 13.28
N THR A 321 27.33 8.21 14.24
CA THR A 321 27.07 7.46 15.47
C THR A 321 25.59 7.19 15.62
N GLU A 322 25.21 5.95 15.91
CA GLU A 322 23.84 5.55 16.20
C GLU A 322 23.46 5.94 17.65
N VAL A 323 22.27 6.52 17.82
CA VAL A 323 21.68 6.83 19.13
C VAL A 323 20.74 5.70 19.53
N VAL A 324 21.20 4.78 20.35
CA VAL A 324 20.49 3.56 20.72
C VAL A 324 19.87 3.66 22.11
N ALA A 325 18.56 3.44 22.22
CA ALA A 325 17.82 3.40 23.50
C ALA A 325 17.82 1.97 24.06
N ARG A 326 18.91 1.53 24.74
CA ARG A 326 19.00 0.19 25.35
C ARG A 326 18.22 0.09 26.65
N GLU A 327 18.08 1.17 27.38
CA GLU A 327 17.28 1.27 28.60
C GLU A 327 16.15 2.26 28.36
N ARG A 328 14.92 1.87 28.71
CA ARG A 328 13.74 2.71 28.54
C ARG A 328 13.06 2.95 29.89
N LYS A 329 12.89 4.20 30.26
CA LYS A 329 12.08 4.60 31.41
C LYS A 329 10.70 5.00 30.95
N TYR A 330 9.72 4.20 31.28
CA TYR A 330 8.32 4.40 30.89
C TYR A 330 7.57 5.26 31.90
N LEU A 331 6.54 5.97 31.43
CA LEU A 331 5.61 6.75 32.28
C LEU A 331 4.54 5.90 32.94
N LYS A 332 4.17 4.78 32.31
CA LYS A 332 3.18 3.81 32.81
C LYS A 332 3.89 2.53 33.30
N PRO A 333 3.28 1.80 34.25
CA PRO A 333 3.76 0.46 34.61
C PRO A 333 3.73 -0.47 33.40
N MET A 334 4.86 -1.08 33.08
CA MET A 334 5.01 -2.03 31.95
C MET A 334 5.31 -3.42 32.47
N GLY A 335 4.92 -4.43 31.70
CA GLY A 335 5.35 -5.81 31.87
C GLY A 335 5.81 -6.39 30.54
N ARG A 336 6.20 -7.64 30.51
CA ARG A 336 6.60 -8.33 29.28
C ARG A 336 5.69 -9.51 29.01
N MET A 337 5.41 -9.76 27.75
CA MET A 337 4.74 -10.96 27.27
C MET A 337 5.73 -11.77 26.43
N SER A 338 5.91 -13.05 26.79
CA SER A 338 6.66 -14.02 25.98
C SER A 338 5.63 -14.83 25.19
N LEU A 339 5.56 -14.58 23.90
CA LEU A 339 4.66 -15.24 22.95
C LEU A 339 5.39 -16.41 22.27
N ARG A 340 4.72 -17.54 22.19
CA ARG A 340 5.14 -18.71 21.42
C ARG A 340 3.98 -19.14 20.50
N VAL A 341 4.19 -19.12 19.20
CA VAL A 341 3.25 -19.63 18.19
C VAL A 341 3.76 -20.99 17.71
N VAL A 342 2.91 -22.02 17.73
CA VAL A 342 3.27 -23.38 17.37
C VAL A 342 2.20 -23.98 16.46
N ASP A 343 2.61 -24.91 15.60
CA ASP A 343 1.70 -25.73 14.83
C ASP A 343 0.99 -26.74 15.75
N ASP A 344 -0.31 -26.92 15.62
CA ASP A 344 -1.08 -27.83 16.49
C ASP A 344 -0.74 -29.30 16.27
N LEU A 345 -0.32 -29.66 15.05
CA LEU A 345 0.11 -31.06 14.73
C LEU A 345 1.53 -31.35 15.20
N THR A 346 2.38 -30.31 15.28
CA THR A 346 3.79 -30.42 15.73
C THR A 346 4.13 -29.36 16.79
N PRO A 347 3.50 -29.38 17.98
CA PRO A 347 3.51 -28.28 18.94
C PRO A 347 4.88 -27.99 19.60
N GLN A 348 5.87 -28.81 19.37
CA GLN A 348 7.26 -28.58 19.81
C GLN A 348 8.00 -27.60 18.91
N HIS A 349 7.55 -27.38 17.67
CA HIS A 349 8.19 -26.50 16.71
C HIS A 349 7.47 -25.16 16.65
N PRO A 350 8.17 -24.02 16.88
CA PRO A 350 7.64 -22.70 16.58
C PRO A 350 7.37 -22.57 15.07
N VAL A 351 6.32 -21.81 14.74
CA VAL A 351 6.00 -21.48 13.35
C VAL A 351 5.82 -19.98 13.19
N ALA A 352 6.27 -19.47 12.05
CA ALA A 352 6.08 -18.07 11.69
C ALA A 352 4.60 -17.71 11.57
N ALA A 353 4.24 -16.50 11.99
CA ALA A 353 2.87 -16.02 11.95
C ALA A 353 2.82 -14.48 11.99
N ARG A 354 1.75 -13.91 11.51
CA ARG A 354 1.38 -12.52 11.69
C ARG A 354 0.68 -12.32 13.02
N VAL A 355 1.11 -11.31 13.78
CA VAL A 355 0.64 -11.06 15.14
C VAL A 355 0.18 -9.63 15.32
N PHE A 356 -0.97 -9.46 15.95
CA PHE A 356 -1.51 -8.18 16.40
C PHE A 356 -1.55 -8.18 17.92
N VAL A 357 -1.01 -7.15 18.55
CA VAL A 357 -1.02 -7.00 20.01
C VAL A 357 -1.59 -5.64 20.36
N ALA A 358 -2.68 -5.61 21.11
CA ALA A 358 -3.28 -4.40 21.60
C ALA A 358 -3.20 -4.35 23.13
N GLY A 359 -2.66 -3.23 23.66
CA GLY A 359 -2.60 -2.98 25.08
C GLY A 359 -3.94 -2.49 25.67
N THR A 360 -3.96 -2.31 26.99
CA THR A 360 -5.12 -1.78 27.71
C THR A 360 -5.51 -0.34 27.32
N ASP A 361 -4.61 0.37 26.69
CA ASP A 361 -4.81 1.73 26.16
C ASP A 361 -5.30 1.72 24.69
N GLY A 362 -5.53 0.55 24.11
CA GLY A 362 -5.95 0.38 22.72
C GLY A 362 -4.85 0.62 21.69
N LEU A 363 -3.62 0.86 22.13
CA LEU A 363 -2.48 1.06 21.23
C LEU A 363 -1.84 -0.28 20.85
N ALA A 364 -1.21 -0.30 19.68
CA ALA A 364 -0.49 -1.46 19.18
C ALA A 364 0.91 -1.58 19.78
N TYR A 365 1.35 -2.81 20.01
CA TYR A 365 2.66 -3.15 20.57
C TYR A 365 3.34 -4.25 19.75
N ALA A 366 4.67 -4.20 19.69
CA ALA A 366 5.50 -5.19 18.98
C ALA A 366 6.85 -5.37 19.71
N PRO A 367 7.65 -6.39 19.38
CA PRO A 367 9.03 -6.48 19.79
C PRO A 367 9.84 -5.22 19.44
N ASP A 368 10.88 -4.94 20.20
CA ASP A 368 11.69 -3.73 20.07
C ASP A 368 12.38 -3.57 18.69
N ASP A 369 12.64 -4.68 18.02
CA ASP A 369 13.29 -4.77 16.70
C ASP A 369 12.33 -5.14 15.56
N ALA A 370 11.04 -5.31 15.85
CA ALA A 370 10.07 -5.71 14.85
C ALA A 370 9.77 -4.57 13.87
N TRP A 371 9.46 -4.96 12.64
CA TRP A 371 8.77 -4.09 11.70
C TRP A 371 7.29 -4.09 12.03
N MET A 372 6.72 -2.89 12.11
CA MET A 372 5.29 -2.73 12.36
C MET A 372 4.61 -2.21 11.10
N TYR A 373 3.65 -2.97 10.64
CA TYR A 373 2.80 -2.58 9.51
C TYR A 373 1.44 -2.12 10.02
N ALA A 374 0.82 -1.23 9.27
CA ALA A 374 -0.54 -0.80 9.52
C ALA A 374 -1.37 -0.95 8.24
N ASP A 375 -2.61 -1.34 8.41
CA ASP A 375 -3.60 -1.23 7.35
C ASP A 375 -3.96 0.25 7.14
N ASP A 376 -4.12 0.69 5.91
CA ASP A 376 -4.46 2.07 5.56
C ASP A 376 -5.95 2.41 5.67
N SER A 377 -6.76 1.40 5.94
CA SER A 377 -8.18 1.55 6.20
C SER A 377 -8.68 0.51 7.18
N PHE A 378 -9.74 0.84 7.91
CA PHE A 378 -10.30 -0.03 8.93
C PHE A 378 -11.79 0.25 9.16
N ASP A 379 -12.48 -0.70 9.74
CA ASP A 379 -13.86 -0.52 10.20
C ASP A 379 -13.86 0.18 11.55
N ARG A 380 -14.20 1.45 11.55
CA ARG A 380 -14.24 2.32 12.74
C ARG A 380 -15.26 1.88 13.78
N SER A 381 -16.24 1.05 13.41
CA SER A 381 -17.18 0.46 14.37
C SER A 381 -16.58 -0.69 15.17
N GLN A 382 -15.52 -1.29 14.65
CA GLN A 382 -14.84 -2.44 15.26
C GLN A 382 -13.57 -2.05 16.02
N ARG A 383 -12.83 -1.05 15.52
CA ARG A 383 -11.53 -0.66 16.06
C ARG A 383 -11.35 0.85 16.12
N PRO A 384 -10.67 1.38 17.17
CA PRO A 384 -10.38 2.81 17.29
C PRO A 384 -9.27 3.29 16.35
N PHE A 385 -8.37 2.38 15.95
CA PHE A 385 -7.25 2.62 15.06
C PHE A 385 -7.17 1.53 14.00
N GLU A 386 -6.39 1.76 12.95
CA GLU A 386 -6.02 0.76 11.96
C GLU A 386 -5.37 -0.46 12.63
N ALA A 387 -5.45 -1.62 11.97
CA ALA A 387 -4.84 -2.83 12.46
C ALA A 387 -3.32 -2.76 12.26
N HIS A 388 -2.57 -2.70 13.37
CA HIS A 388 -1.12 -2.78 13.36
C HIS A 388 -0.68 -4.20 13.66
N TYR A 389 0.28 -4.71 12.90
CA TYR A 389 0.79 -6.06 13.04
C TYR A 389 2.30 -6.11 12.83
N PHE A 390 2.89 -7.20 13.25
CA PHE A 390 4.27 -7.59 12.95
C PHE A 390 4.33 -9.08 12.63
N ASP A 391 5.41 -9.49 11.99
CA ASP A 391 5.68 -10.90 11.70
C ASP A 391 6.62 -11.48 12.74
N THR A 392 6.30 -12.70 13.22
CA THR A 392 7.16 -13.46 14.15
C THR A 392 7.65 -14.74 13.51
N SER A 393 8.85 -15.15 13.84
CA SER A 393 9.35 -16.50 13.52
C SER A 393 8.77 -17.60 14.43
N GLY A 394 7.82 -17.21 15.29
CA GLY A 394 7.15 -18.11 16.24
C GLY A 394 7.52 -17.90 17.71
N VAL A 395 8.50 -17.06 18.00
CA VAL A 395 8.86 -16.67 19.39
C VAL A 395 9.12 -15.17 19.42
N SER A 396 8.44 -14.47 20.33
CA SER A 396 8.58 -13.02 20.48
C SER A 396 8.49 -12.60 21.93
N GLU A 397 9.26 -11.60 22.33
CA GLU A 397 9.13 -10.92 23.63
C GLU A 397 8.68 -9.48 23.39
N ILE A 398 7.58 -9.09 24.02
CA ILE A 398 6.90 -7.81 23.76
C ILE A 398 6.70 -7.09 25.09
N THR A 399 7.18 -5.84 25.17
CA THR A 399 6.91 -4.96 26.31
C THR A 399 5.56 -4.28 26.12
N VAL A 400 4.65 -4.43 27.08
CA VAL A 400 3.27 -3.93 27.01
C VAL A 400 2.87 -3.25 28.32
N PRO A 401 1.88 -2.35 28.32
CA PRO A 401 1.30 -1.83 29.56
C PRO A 401 0.74 -2.96 30.43
N ALA A 402 0.95 -2.85 31.74
CA ALA A 402 0.38 -3.79 32.68
C ALA A 402 -1.16 -3.79 32.61
N GLY A 403 -1.76 -4.98 32.56
CA GLY A 403 -3.20 -5.21 32.46
C GLY A 403 -3.57 -6.25 31.42
N ASN A 404 -4.81 -6.19 30.91
CA ASN A 404 -5.28 -7.13 29.89
C ASN A 404 -4.78 -6.75 28.53
N VAL A 405 -4.08 -7.68 27.86
CA VAL A 405 -3.55 -7.54 26.52
C VAL A 405 -4.32 -8.45 25.58
N GLU A 406 -4.72 -7.95 24.43
CA GLU A 406 -5.34 -8.72 23.36
C GLU A 406 -4.30 -9.12 22.34
N VAL A 407 -4.31 -10.38 21.93
CA VAL A 407 -3.36 -10.95 20.97
C VAL A 407 -4.12 -11.72 19.91
N ASP A 408 -4.04 -11.27 18.67
CA ASP A 408 -4.58 -11.98 17.53
C ASP A 408 -3.42 -12.58 16.72
N VAL A 409 -3.57 -13.83 16.28
CA VAL A 409 -2.55 -14.55 15.53
C VAL A 409 -3.17 -15.16 14.27
N MET A 410 -2.52 -14.92 13.13
CA MET A 410 -2.92 -15.45 11.84
C MET A 410 -1.73 -16.07 11.11
N ARG A 411 -1.97 -17.19 10.41
CA ARG A 411 -0.97 -17.87 9.60
C ARG A 411 -1.60 -18.39 8.32
N GLY A 412 -1.60 -17.57 7.27
CA GLY A 412 -2.24 -17.86 6.00
C GLY A 412 -3.76 -18.09 6.13
N PHE A 413 -4.38 -18.55 5.05
CA PHE A 413 -5.83 -18.81 4.99
C PHE A 413 -6.17 -20.27 5.25
N GLU A 414 -5.19 -21.13 5.43
CA GLU A 414 -5.33 -22.57 5.68
C GLU A 414 -5.37 -22.90 7.16
N ASN A 415 -5.19 -21.91 8.04
CA ASN A 415 -5.20 -22.08 9.50
C ASN A 415 -6.33 -21.29 10.13
N HIS A 416 -6.87 -21.76 11.25
CA HIS A 416 -7.81 -20.99 12.03
C HIS A 416 -7.18 -19.71 12.55
N PHE A 417 -7.97 -18.64 12.58
CA PHE A 417 -7.62 -17.38 13.20
C PHE A 417 -7.74 -17.50 14.72
N GLU A 418 -6.70 -17.12 15.46
CA GLU A 418 -6.64 -17.31 16.89
C GLU A 418 -6.62 -15.97 17.63
N GLN A 419 -7.55 -15.81 18.59
CA GLN A 419 -7.66 -14.63 19.44
C GLN A 419 -7.48 -15.01 20.90
N ARG A 420 -6.62 -14.29 21.62
CA ARG A 420 -6.30 -14.54 23.02
C ARG A 420 -6.31 -13.24 23.82
N LYS A 421 -6.61 -13.38 25.10
CA LYS A 421 -6.48 -12.32 26.11
C LYS A 421 -5.59 -12.82 27.22
N ILE A 422 -4.64 -12.01 27.65
CA ILE A 422 -3.71 -12.35 28.73
C ILE A 422 -3.53 -11.17 29.67
N GLU A 423 -3.53 -11.42 30.96
CA GLU A 423 -3.16 -10.44 31.99
C GLU A 423 -1.65 -10.37 32.14
N VAL A 424 -1.08 -9.19 31.93
CA VAL A 424 0.35 -8.92 32.13
C VAL A 424 0.52 -8.02 33.35
N LYS A 425 1.28 -8.47 34.35
CA LYS A 425 1.55 -7.68 35.56
C LYS A 425 2.79 -6.82 35.37
N ALA A 426 2.83 -5.68 36.05
CA ALA A 426 4.01 -4.82 36.05
C ALA A 426 5.27 -5.60 36.49
N ASP A 427 6.40 -5.30 35.85
CA ASP A 427 7.71 -5.87 36.11
C ASP A 427 7.77 -7.40 36.08
N SER A 428 6.81 -8.04 35.37
CA SER A 428 6.75 -9.51 35.27
C SER A 428 6.72 -9.96 33.80
N ILE A 429 6.92 -11.28 33.59
CA ILE A 429 6.81 -11.91 32.28
C ILE A 429 5.59 -12.83 32.27
N ALA A 430 4.62 -12.56 31.42
CA ALA A 430 3.50 -13.44 31.15
C ALA A 430 3.85 -14.37 29.96
N GLN A 431 3.52 -15.66 30.08
CA GLN A 431 3.79 -16.65 29.03
C GLN A 431 2.49 -16.93 28.25
N LEU A 432 2.53 -16.80 26.92
CA LEU A 432 1.40 -17.14 26.05
C LEU A 432 1.86 -18.10 24.95
N THR A 433 1.20 -19.26 24.86
CA THR A 433 1.38 -20.18 23.73
C THR A 433 0.10 -20.21 22.89
N VAL A 434 0.21 -19.92 21.61
CA VAL A 434 -0.87 -19.99 20.63
C VAL A 434 -0.62 -21.17 19.69
N ARG A 435 -1.64 -22.01 19.51
CA ARG A 435 -1.59 -23.18 18.62
C ARG A 435 -2.36 -22.87 17.36
N MET A 436 -1.69 -22.98 16.20
CA MET A 436 -2.29 -22.77 14.89
C MET A 436 -2.82 -24.11 14.37
N ALA A 437 -4.15 -24.26 14.39
CA ALA A 437 -4.82 -25.45 13.89
C ALA A 437 -5.14 -25.28 12.40
N PRO A 438 -4.80 -26.27 11.53
CA PRO A 438 -5.17 -26.19 10.14
C PRO A 438 -6.68 -26.32 9.93
N LEU A 439 -7.22 -25.65 8.92
CA LEU A 439 -8.55 -25.92 8.42
C LEU A 439 -8.59 -27.32 7.81
N SER A 440 -9.63 -28.08 8.11
CA SER A 440 -9.82 -29.43 7.53
C SER A 440 -10.23 -29.33 6.06
N VAL A 441 -9.26 -29.08 5.19
CA VAL A 441 -9.48 -29.02 3.74
C VAL A 441 -9.24 -30.40 3.15
N GLU A 442 -10.29 -31.17 2.92
CA GLU A 442 -10.21 -32.42 2.13
C GLU A 442 -10.02 -32.09 0.65
N VAL A 443 -8.79 -32.21 0.16
CA VAL A 443 -8.46 -32.06 -1.28
C VAL A 443 -8.12 -33.41 -1.88
N ASP A 444 -8.28 -33.54 -3.21
CA ASP A 444 -7.88 -34.72 -3.94
C ASP A 444 -6.42 -35.10 -3.68
N SER A 445 -6.16 -36.39 -3.47
CA SER A 445 -4.83 -36.87 -3.07
C SER A 445 -3.76 -36.83 -4.18
N THR A 446 -4.14 -36.46 -5.41
CA THR A 446 -3.28 -36.55 -6.62
C THR A 446 -2.59 -35.22 -6.95
N SER A 447 -3.06 -34.08 -6.46
CA SER A 447 -2.52 -32.76 -6.71
C SER A 447 -2.32 -31.98 -5.42
N ASN A 448 -1.50 -30.94 -5.49
CA ASN A 448 -1.31 -29.94 -4.46
C ASN A 448 -1.78 -28.59 -4.97
N TRP A 449 -2.35 -27.78 -4.07
CA TRP A 449 -2.63 -26.37 -4.28
C TRP A 449 -1.49 -25.55 -3.71
N VAL A 450 -0.77 -24.84 -4.56
CA VAL A 450 0.39 -24.02 -4.18
C VAL A 450 0.02 -22.56 -4.26
N SER A 451 0.13 -21.86 -3.13
CA SER A 451 -0.14 -20.42 -3.02
C SER A 451 0.99 -19.58 -3.62
N GLY A 452 0.65 -18.46 -4.23
CA GLY A 452 1.63 -17.47 -4.67
C GLY A 452 1.02 -16.08 -4.75
N ASP A 453 1.86 -15.09 -4.56
CA ASP A 453 1.55 -13.67 -4.81
C ASP A 453 2.32 -13.26 -6.07
N VAL A 454 1.60 -12.93 -7.14
CA VAL A 454 2.22 -12.58 -8.43
C VAL A 454 2.65 -11.12 -8.53
N HIS A 455 2.44 -10.33 -7.46
CA HIS A 455 2.69 -8.89 -7.50
C HIS A 455 3.13 -8.34 -6.13
N VAL A 456 4.42 -8.28 -5.94
CA VAL A 456 5.06 -7.78 -4.72
C VAL A 456 6.15 -6.80 -5.09
N HIS A 457 6.30 -5.73 -4.30
CA HIS A 457 7.43 -4.79 -4.37
C HIS A 457 8.17 -4.83 -3.04
N MET A 458 9.39 -5.33 -3.06
CA MET A 458 10.20 -5.44 -1.85
C MET A 458 10.61 -4.07 -1.31
N ASN A 459 11.10 -3.17 -2.20
CA ASN A 459 11.47 -1.80 -1.85
C ASN A 459 10.89 -0.80 -2.87
N TYR A 460 9.77 -0.18 -2.54
CA TYR A 460 9.14 0.79 -3.41
C TYR A 460 9.53 2.24 -3.06
N ALA A 461 9.08 2.77 -1.94
CA ALA A 461 9.44 4.11 -1.46
C ALA A 461 9.28 4.28 0.06
N GLY A 462 9.19 3.19 0.79
CA GLY A 462 8.83 3.17 2.21
C GLY A 462 9.97 3.53 3.17
N THR A 463 9.70 3.29 4.45
CA THR A 463 10.58 3.67 5.57
C THR A 463 11.58 2.57 5.92
N TYR A 464 11.18 1.31 5.73
CA TYR A 464 12.05 0.16 5.95
C TYR A 464 12.98 -0.09 4.77
N ARG A 465 14.07 -0.81 5.00
CA ARG A 465 14.91 -1.37 3.94
C ARG A 465 14.75 -2.87 3.94
N ASN A 466 13.96 -3.38 3.01
CA ASN A 466 13.70 -4.78 2.87
C ASN A 466 14.82 -5.53 2.14
N THR A 467 14.95 -6.80 2.41
CA THR A 467 15.91 -7.71 1.77
C THR A 467 15.19 -8.98 1.35
N PRO A 468 15.73 -9.75 0.38
CA PRO A 468 15.16 -11.03 -0.02
C PRO A 468 14.93 -11.99 1.15
N SER A 469 15.89 -12.08 2.07
CA SER A 469 15.74 -12.95 3.25
C SER A 469 14.58 -12.53 4.15
N HIS A 470 14.42 -11.24 4.38
CA HIS A 470 13.31 -10.73 5.20
C HIS A 470 11.96 -10.86 4.49
N LEU A 471 11.91 -10.71 3.17
CA LEU A 471 10.69 -10.96 2.39
C LEU A 471 10.26 -12.43 2.48
N ILE A 472 11.21 -13.37 2.50
CA ILE A 472 10.92 -14.80 2.76
C ILE A 472 10.39 -15.03 4.18
N GLU A 473 10.90 -14.33 5.20
CA GLU A 473 10.36 -14.39 6.57
C GLU A 473 8.92 -13.88 6.63
N GLN A 474 8.61 -12.79 5.92
CA GLN A 474 7.25 -12.26 5.78
C GLN A 474 6.32 -13.26 5.07
N ALA A 475 6.79 -13.87 3.98
CA ALA A 475 6.04 -14.91 3.27
C ALA A 475 5.77 -16.13 4.17
N ALA A 476 6.74 -16.53 4.99
CA ALA A 476 6.58 -17.63 5.95
C ALA A 476 5.54 -17.32 7.02
N ALA A 477 5.47 -16.08 7.51
CA ALA A 477 4.44 -15.64 8.46
C ALA A 477 3.03 -15.74 7.87
N GLU A 478 2.89 -15.48 6.57
CA GLU A 478 1.64 -15.60 5.81
C GLU A 478 1.38 -17.00 5.25
N ASN A 479 2.23 -18.00 5.52
CA ASN A 479 2.15 -19.33 4.91
C ASN A 479 2.08 -19.26 3.37
N LEU A 480 2.78 -18.31 2.77
CA LEU A 480 2.81 -18.08 1.33
C LEU A 480 3.98 -18.83 0.71
N THR A 481 3.71 -19.64 -0.31
CA THR A 481 4.72 -20.52 -0.90
C THR A 481 5.60 -19.83 -1.95
N ILE A 482 5.00 -19.01 -2.83
CA ILE A 482 5.72 -18.35 -3.94
C ILE A 482 5.52 -16.84 -3.87
N VAL A 483 6.59 -16.10 -4.05
CA VAL A 483 6.61 -14.64 -4.10
C VAL A 483 7.26 -14.20 -5.41
N GLU A 484 6.52 -13.44 -6.20
CA GLU A 484 7.04 -12.74 -7.39
C GLU A 484 7.29 -11.28 -7.01
N ASP A 485 8.54 -10.95 -6.68
CA ASP A 485 8.97 -9.57 -6.46
C ASP A 485 9.13 -8.87 -7.81
N LEU A 486 8.23 -7.94 -8.12
CA LEU A 486 8.21 -7.23 -9.38
C LEU A 486 9.05 -5.96 -9.30
N VAL A 487 10.22 -5.99 -9.93
CA VAL A 487 11.05 -4.79 -10.08
C VAL A 487 10.28 -3.74 -10.86
N VAL A 488 10.17 -2.54 -10.29
CA VAL A 488 9.46 -1.43 -10.91
C VAL A 488 10.41 -0.28 -11.19
N ASN A 489 10.31 0.26 -12.40
CA ASN A 489 10.94 1.53 -12.75
C ASN A 489 9.97 2.66 -12.41
N LYS A 490 10.19 3.30 -11.27
CA LYS A 490 9.32 4.37 -10.80
C LYS A 490 10.07 5.68 -10.61
N GLU A 491 9.54 6.73 -11.19
CA GLU A 491 10.17 8.05 -11.18
C GLU A 491 11.63 7.94 -11.67
N GLN A 492 12.59 8.38 -10.89
CA GLN A 492 14.02 8.31 -11.23
C GLN A 492 14.74 7.15 -10.54
N ARG A 493 14.01 6.13 -10.06
CA ARG A 493 14.56 5.05 -9.24
C ARG A 493 14.16 3.67 -9.74
N ILE A 494 15.02 2.70 -9.49
CA ILE A 494 14.76 1.28 -9.66
C ILE A 494 15.40 0.54 -8.47
N PRO A 495 14.79 0.57 -7.28
CA PRO A 495 15.46 0.16 -6.05
C PRO A 495 15.88 -1.32 -6.03
N ASP A 496 15.09 -2.22 -6.58
CA ASP A 496 15.33 -3.66 -6.49
C ASP A 496 16.02 -4.28 -7.70
N ILE A 497 16.42 -3.47 -8.68
CA ILE A 497 17.09 -3.96 -9.89
C ILE A 497 18.37 -4.76 -9.61
N ALA A 498 19.03 -4.48 -8.49
CA ALA A 498 20.25 -5.20 -8.10
C ALA A 498 20.00 -6.68 -7.72
N TYR A 499 18.76 -7.04 -7.39
CA TYR A 499 18.36 -8.40 -7.06
C TYR A 499 17.82 -9.18 -8.26
N PHE A 500 17.51 -8.50 -9.36
CA PHE A 500 16.97 -9.16 -10.54
C PHE A 500 17.88 -10.30 -11.02
N SER A 501 17.30 -11.49 -11.11
CA SER A 501 17.94 -12.70 -11.61
C SER A 501 16.89 -13.58 -12.31
N PRO A 502 17.23 -14.27 -13.41
CA PRO A 502 16.33 -15.24 -14.04
C PRO A 502 16.21 -16.56 -13.26
N GLN A 503 16.85 -16.67 -12.12
CA GLN A 503 16.84 -17.85 -11.25
C GLN A 503 16.17 -17.51 -9.94
N LEU A 504 15.79 -18.53 -9.19
CA LEU A 504 15.34 -18.36 -7.81
C LEU A 504 16.35 -17.56 -7.01
N ASP A 505 15.84 -16.62 -6.21
CA ASP A 505 16.69 -15.88 -5.28
C ASP A 505 17.36 -16.85 -4.28
N PRO A 506 18.65 -16.64 -3.95
CA PRO A 506 19.37 -17.45 -2.97
C PRO A 506 18.73 -17.51 -1.57
N ALA A 507 17.87 -16.56 -1.22
CA ALA A 507 17.11 -16.58 0.04
C ALA A 507 15.95 -17.57 0.03
N SER A 508 15.59 -18.15 -1.12
CA SER A 508 14.52 -19.16 -1.23
C SER A 508 14.82 -20.36 -0.35
N THR A 509 13.78 -20.95 0.21
CA THR A 509 13.85 -22.17 1.02
C THR A 509 13.13 -23.33 0.30
N ALA A 510 13.08 -24.51 0.95
CA ALA A 510 12.32 -25.63 0.39
C ALA A 510 10.80 -25.36 0.36
N ASP A 511 10.30 -24.49 1.24
CA ASP A 511 8.87 -24.22 1.43
C ASP A 511 8.44 -22.85 0.87
N HIS A 512 9.39 -21.94 0.63
CA HIS A 512 9.13 -20.57 0.17
C HIS A 512 10.10 -20.20 -0.95
N LEU A 513 9.57 -19.91 -2.12
CA LEU A 513 10.34 -19.54 -3.31
C LEU A 513 10.16 -18.06 -3.62
N LEU A 514 11.27 -17.37 -3.89
CA LEU A 514 11.31 -15.97 -4.30
C LEU A 514 11.89 -15.85 -5.70
N LEU A 515 11.18 -15.14 -6.56
CA LEU A 515 11.59 -14.78 -7.91
C LEU A 515 11.52 -13.27 -8.08
N HIS A 516 12.26 -12.78 -9.06
CA HIS A 516 12.25 -11.37 -9.45
C HIS A 516 11.74 -11.23 -10.88
N GLY A 517 10.49 -10.76 -10.99
CA GLY A 517 9.87 -10.37 -12.24
C GLY A 517 9.99 -8.87 -12.48
N GLN A 518 9.07 -8.31 -13.25
CA GLN A 518 9.00 -6.87 -13.47
C GLN A 518 7.55 -6.40 -13.59
N GLU A 519 7.19 -5.31 -12.92
CA GLU A 519 6.03 -4.54 -13.30
C GLU A 519 6.44 -3.51 -14.36
N PHE A 520 5.83 -3.60 -15.54
CA PHE A 520 5.94 -2.55 -16.54
C PHE A 520 4.89 -1.49 -16.25
N HIS A 521 5.33 -0.45 -15.60
CA HIS A 521 4.48 0.58 -15.02
C HIS A 521 4.35 1.75 -15.99
N THR A 522 3.31 1.73 -16.84
CA THR A 522 3.05 2.83 -17.78
C THR A 522 2.03 3.82 -17.20
N SER A 523 2.21 5.10 -17.47
CA SER A 523 1.27 6.14 -17.06
C SER A 523 0.01 6.21 -17.93
N TYR A 524 -0.12 5.35 -18.95
CA TYR A 524 -1.22 5.46 -19.92
C TYR A 524 -1.92 4.13 -20.22
N TRP A 525 -1.19 3.08 -20.59
CA TRP A 525 -1.76 1.85 -21.15
C TRP A 525 -2.27 0.84 -20.12
N GLY A 526 -2.09 1.10 -18.84
CA GLY A 526 -2.26 0.14 -17.75
C GLY A 526 -0.95 -0.59 -17.45
N HIS A 527 -0.89 -1.29 -16.33
CA HIS A 527 0.33 -1.94 -15.88
C HIS A 527 0.36 -3.42 -16.26
N LEU A 528 1.57 -3.93 -16.55
CA LEU A 528 1.79 -5.33 -16.85
C LEU A 528 2.68 -5.98 -15.79
N GLY A 529 2.26 -7.12 -15.26
CA GLY A 529 3.11 -8.03 -14.49
C GLY A 529 3.80 -9.01 -15.43
N LEU A 530 5.12 -9.02 -15.42
CA LEU A 530 5.97 -9.84 -16.28
C LEU A 530 6.70 -10.87 -15.43
N LEU A 531 6.25 -12.12 -15.46
CA LEU A 531 6.80 -13.21 -14.67
C LEU A 531 7.77 -14.06 -15.48
N ASN A 532 8.80 -14.60 -14.82
CA ASN A 532 9.77 -15.48 -15.47
C ASN A 532 10.60 -14.81 -16.60
N LEU A 533 10.96 -13.54 -16.41
CA LEU A 533 11.86 -12.84 -17.32
C LEU A 533 13.28 -13.38 -17.21
N THR A 534 14.00 -13.47 -18.34
CA THR A 534 15.43 -13.77 -18.37
C THR A 534 16.30 -12.52 -18.35
N LYS A 535 15.72 -11.37 -18.71
CA LYS A 535 16.34 -10.04 -18.67
C LYS A 535 15.27 -9.01 -18.33
N SER A 536 15.58 -8.10 -17.42
CA SER A 536 14.70 -6.96 -17.13
C SER A 536 14.65 -5.98 -18.30
N PHE A 537 13.54 -5.26 -18.43
CA PHE A 537 13.39 -4.17 -19.37
C PHE A 537 13.62 -2.84 -18.65
N LEU A 538 14.73 -2.19 -18.94
CA LEU A 538 14.96 -0.82 -18.47
C LEU A 538 14.48 0.18 -19.54
N LEU A 539 13.26 0.00 -19.98
CA LEU A 539 12.61 1.05 -20.73
C LEU A 539 12.20 2.14 -19.75
N PRO A 540 12.12 3.42 -20.19
CA PRO A 540 11.34 4.38 -19.43
C PRO A 540 9.99 3.74 -19.17
N GLY A 541 9.72 3.38 -17.92
CA GLY A 541 8.51 2.66 -17.52
C GLY A 541 7.22 3.43 -17.75
N TYR A 542 7.30 4.62 -18.35
CA TYR A 542 6.19 5.55 -18.50
C TYR A 542 6.02 5.93 -19.96
N ALA A 543 4.96 5.43 -20.61
CA ALA A 543 4.49 6.02 -21.85
C ALA A 543 3.63 7.25 -21.53
N ALA A 544 3.61 8.23 -22.43
CA ALA A 544 2.83 9.46 -22.32
C ALA A 544 3.10 10.34 -21.08
N TYR A 545 4.32 10.29 -20.56
CA TYR A 545 4.72 11.09 -19.40
C TYR A 545 5.27 12.46 -19.85
N PRO A 546 4.46 13.52 -19.82
CA PRO A 546 4.83 14.80 -20.43
C PRO A 546 6.15 15.36 -19.87
N ASN A 547 6.88 16.13 -20.69
CA ASN A 547 8.16 16.75 -20.36
C ASN A 547 9.28 15.76 -19.96
N THR A 548 9.16 14.50 -20.34
CA THR A 548 10.20 13.48 -20.16
C THR A 548 10.58 12.82 -21.47
N ALA A 549 11.62 12.02 -21.46
CA ALA A 549 12.00 11.17 -22.59
C ALA A 549 10.93 10.11 -22.91
N ALA A 550 9.98 9.86 -22.01
CA ALA A 550 8.87 8.92 -22.16
C ALA A 550 7.53 9.61 -22.52
N ALA A 551 7.55 10.79 -23.11
CA ALA A 551 6.34 11.51 -23.49
C ALA A 551 5.53 10.85 -24.62
N SER A 552 6.16 9.99 -25.43
CA SER A 552 5.51 9.21 -26.47
C SER A 552 4.57 8.15 -25.88
N LEU A 553 3.49 7.85 -26.62
CA LEU A 553 2.63 6.68 -26.31
C LEU A 553 3.28 5.34 -26.73
N TYR A 554 4.46 5.35 -27.33
CA TYR A 554 5.22 4.15 -27.69
C TYR A 554 6.37 3.91 -26.69
N PRO A 555 6.59 2.66 -26.25
CA PRO A 555 5.91 1.44 -26.67
C PRO A 555 4.50 1.31 -26.03
N ALA A 556 3.58 0.71 -26.78
CA ALA A 556 2.33 0.23 -26.24
C ALA A 556 2.54 -1.10 -25.48
N ASN A 557 1.60 -1.48 -24.62
CA ASN A 557 1.68 -2.73 -23.83
C ASN A 557 1.82 -3.97 -24.71
N ALA A 558 1.15 -4.03 -25.86
CA ALA A 558 1.31 -5.11 -26.84
C ALA A 558 2.76 -5.30 -27.28
N ASN A 559 3.53 -4.22 -27.48
CA ASN A 559 4.94 -4.29 -27.86
C ASN A 559 5.81 -4.87 -26.73
N VAL A 560 5.53 -4.47 -25.49
CA VAL A 560 6.23 -4.98 -24.31
C VAL A 560 5.90 -6.45 -24.08
N ALA A 561 4.63 -6.83 -24.24
CA ALA A 561 4.19 -8.22 -24.15
C ALA A 561 4.93 -9.13 -25.18
N ASP A 562 5.12 -8.66 -26.40
CA ASP A 562 5.90 -9.40 -27.41
C ASP A 562 7.36 -9.61 -26.99
N MET A 563 7.99 -8.59 -26.42
CA MET A 563 9.36 -8.68 -25.90
C MET A 563 9.45 -9.64 -24.71
N ALA A 564 8.44 -9.66 -23.85
CA ALA A 564 8.37 -10.58 -22.71
C ALA A 564 8.16 -12.03 -23.18
N HIS A 565 7.22 -12.26 -24.09
CA HIS A 565 6.99 -13.59 -24.68
C HIS A 565 8.21 -14.15 -25.42
N GLN A 566 9.02 -13.31 -26.05
CA GLN A 566 10.29 -13.72 -26.67
C GLN A 566 11.30 -14.27 -25.66
N GLN A 567 11.14 -13.91 -24.38
CA GLN A 567 11.95 -14.44 -23.29
C GLN A 567 11.31 -15.67 -22.61
N GLY A 568 10.09 -16.07 -23.00
CA GLY A 568 9.33 -17.14 -22.37
C GLY A 568 8.60 -16.71 -21.11
N ALA A 569 8.48 -15.41 -20.87
CA ALA A 569 7.75 -14.85 -19.72
C ALA A 569 6.24 -14.98 -19.87
N LEU A 570 5.52 -14.94 -18.75
CA LEU A 570 4.08 -14.74 -18.70
C LEU A 570 3.77 -13.25 -18.56
N VAL A 571 2.73 -12.80 -19.24
CA VAL A 571 2.27 -11.41 -19.24
C VAL A 571 0.88 -11.34 -18.62
N GLY A 572 0.73 -10.56 -17.56
CA GLY A 572 -0.55 -10.31 -16.91
C GLY A 572 -0.90 -8.83 -16.83
N TYR A 573 -2.18 -8.52 -16.81
CA TYR A 573 -2.66 -7.21 -16.40
C TYR A 573 -2.86 -7.18 -14.90
N VAL A 574 -2.22 -6.21 -14.24
CA VAL A 574 -2.20 -6.10 -12.78
C VAL A 574 -3.16 -4.99 -12.32
N HIS A 575 -3.83 -5.17 -11.16
CA HIS A 575 -4.78 -4.23 -10.52
C HIS A 575 -5.55 -3.30 -11.48
N PRO A 576 -6.27 -3.83 -12.48
CA PRO A 576 -6.65 -3.02 -13.65
C PRO A 576 -7.75 -1.98 -13.39
N PHE A 577 -8.67 -2.17 -12.43
CA PHE A 577 -9.84 -1.29 -12.30
C PHE A 577 -10.29 -1.05 -10.85
N ASP A 578 -10.23 0.19 -10.39
CA ASP A 578 -10.82 0.65 -9.12
C ASP A 578 -12.34 0.86 -9.21
N SER A 579 -12.86 0.99 -10.41
CA SER A 579 -14.27 1.09 -10.72
C SER A 579 -14.55 0.53 -12.11
N PHE A 580 -15.81 0.11 -12.34
CA PHE A 580 -16.19 -0.42 -13.65
C PHE A 580 -16.08 0.67 -14.72
N PRO A 581 -15.24 0.49 -15.77
CA PRO A 581 -15.05 1.49 -16.80
C PRO A 581 -16.24 1.51 -17.77
N ASP A 582 -16.79 2.69 -18.03
CA ASP A 582 -17.90 2.89 -18.97
C ASP A 582 -17.42 3.67 -20.22
N PRO A 583 -17.25 2.99 -21.37
CA PRO A 583 -16.83 3.66 -22.60
C PRO A 583 -17.79 4.70 -23.12
N ALA A 584 -19.03 4.74 -22.66
CA ALA A 584 -20.02 5.73 -23.05
C ALA A 584 -19.84 7.07 -22.30
N GLN A 585 -19.15 7.06 -21.17
CA GLN A 585 -18.86 8.27 -20.41
C GLN A 585 -17.55 8.92 -20.87
N GLU A 586 -17.52 10.24 -20.86
CA GLU A 586 -16.32 11.00 -21.22
C GLU A 586 -15.22 10.89 -20.16
N TYR A 587 -15.60 10.84 -18.89
CA TYR A 587 -14.73 10.72 -17.72
C TYR A 587 -15.22 9.61 -16.80
N PRO A 588 -14.26 8.90 -16.09
CA PRO A 588 -12.81 9.02 -16.23
C PRO A 588 -12.31 8.60 -17.63
N LEU A 589 -11.17 9.13 -18.03
CA LEU A 589 -10.55 8.79 -19.31
C LEU A 589 -10.14 7.30 -19.31
N ILE A 590 -10.62 6.55 -20.28
CA ILE A 590 -10.21 5.14 -20.47
C ILE A 590 -8.92 5.12 -21.28
N THR A 591 -7.85 4.64 -20.68
CA THR A 591 -6.52 4.54 -21.30
C THR A 591 -5.99 3.11 -21.36
N SER A 592 -6.49 2.19 -20.51
CA SER A 592 -6.02 0.79 -20.45
C SER A 592 -6.16 0.07 -21.80
N GLU A 593 -5.06 -0.54 -22.25
CA GLU A 593 -4.97 -1.30 -23.51
C GLU A 593 -5.49 -2.74 -23.37
N LEU A 594 -5.85 -3.21 -22.15
CA LEU A 594 -6.27 -4.60 -21.85
C LEU A 594 -7.15 -5.26 -22.92
N PRO A 595 -8.27 -4.65 -23.39
CA PRO A 595 -9.10 -5.34 -24.37
C PRO A 595 -8.38 -5.56 -25.72
N ALA A 596 -7.51 -4.63 -26.12
CA ALA A 596 -6.74 -4.76 -27.34
C ALA A 596 -5.72 -5.90 -27.22
N ASP A 597 -4.99 -5.94 -26.13
CA ASP A 597 -3.96 -6.94 -25.87
C ASP A 597 -4.54 -8.35 -25.74
N VAL A 598 -5.69 -8.50 -25.07
CA VAL A 598 -6.40 -9.78 -24.99
C VAL A 598 -6.85 -10.24 -26.37
N ALA A 599 -7.42 -9.35 -27.18
CA ALA A 599 -7.84 -9.70 -28.53
C ALA A 599 -6.67 -10.12 -29.42
N LEU A 600 -5.49 -9.55 -29.20
CA LEU A 600 -4.27 -9.88 -29.95
C LEU A 600 -3.52 -11.10 -29.40
N GLY A 601 -3.96 -11.67 -28.26
CA GLY A 601 -3.34 -12.84 -27.64
C GLY A 601 -2.04 -12.51 -26.93
N LYS A 602 -1.93 -11.30 -26.35
CA LYS A 602 -0.74 -10.78 -25.65
C LYS A 602 -0.79 -10.99 -24.14
N VAL A 603 -1.91 -11.44 -23.59
CA VAL A 603 -2.15 -11.54 -22.14
C VAL A 603 -2.35 -13.01 -21.76
N ASP A 604 -1.57 -13.51 -20.81
CA ASP A 604 -1.64 -14.88 -20.29
C ASP A 604 -2.53 -14.99 -19.05
N TYR A 605 -2.64 -13.94 -18.23
CA TYR A 605 -3.48 -13.91 -17.02
C TYR A 605 -3.95 -12.49 -16.70
N ILE A 606 -4.96 -12.40 -15.83
CA ILE A 606 -5.42 -11.11 -15.26
C ILE A 606 -5.51 -11.21 -13.74
N GLU A 607 -5.03 -10.21 -13.03
CA GLU A 607 -5.30 -10.06 -11.61
C GLU A 607 -6.75 -9.61 -11.41
N VAL A 608 -7.63 -10.58 -11.17
CA VAL A 608 -9.00 -10.25 -10.76
C VAL A 608 -9.02 -9.75 -9.33
N LEU A 609 -8.11 -10.27 -8.49
CA LEU A 609 -7.82 -9.74 -7.17
C LEU A 609 -6.45 -9.06 -7.19
N GLY A 610 -6.42 -7.81 -6.82
CA GLY A 610 -5.22 -6.98 -6.77
C GLY A 610 -5.50 -5.71 -5.97
N PHE A 611 -4.62 -4.75 -6.06
CA PHE A 611 -4.79 -3.43 -5.45
C PHE A 611 -5.83 -2.57 -6.20
N SER A 612 -7.02 -3.15 -6.43
CA SER A 612 -8.14 -2.60 -7.21
C SER A 612 -9.46 -3.12 -6.67
N ASP A 613 -10.60 -2.70 -7.25
CA ASP A 613 -11.89 -3.27 -6.91
C ASP A 613 -12.11 -4.61 -7.62
N HIS A 614 -12.21 -5.68 -6.84
CA HIS A 614 -12.32 -7.04 -7.35
C HIS A 614 -13.59 -7.29 -8.16
N LYS A 615 -14.73 -6.71 -7.75
CA LYS A 615 -16.03 -6.87 -8.44
C LYS A 615 -16.00 -6.16 -9.80
N SER A 616 -15.49 -4.92 -9.86
CA SER A 616 -15.35 -4.15 -11.10
C SER A 616 -14.41 -4.84 -12.09
N THR A 617 -13.29 -5.34 -11.61
CA THR A 617 -12.35 -6.11 -12.44
C THR A 617 -12.97 -7.41 -12.95
N ALA A 618 -13.68 -8.16 -12.09
CA ALA A 618 -14.37 -9.38 -12.48
C ALA A 618 -15.44 -9.13 -13.57
N GLU A 619 -16.16 -8.00 -13.52
CA GLU A 619 -17.16 -7.66 -14.54
C GLU A 619 -16.53 -7.45 -15.93
N VAL A 620 -15.39 -6.75 -16.01
CA VAL A 620 -14.64 -6.58 -17.27
C VAL A 620 -14.12 -7.95 -17.75
N TRP A 621 -13.55 -8.75 -16.85
CA TRP A 621 -13.06 -10.08 -17.15
C TRP A 621 -14.17 -10.98 -17.70
N TYR A 622 -15.38 -10.98 -17.10
CA TYR A 622 -16.53 -11.73 -17.60
C TYR A 622 -16.92 -11.34 -19.02
N LYS A 623 -16.86 -10.06 -19.37
CA LYS A 623 -17.12 -9.60 -20.75
C LYS A 623 -16.08 -10.12 -21.74
N LEU A 624 -14.80 -10.15 -21.36
CA LEU A 624 -13.74 -10.76 -22.18
C LEU A 624 -14.01 -12.26 -22.41
N LEU A 625 -14.35 -13.00 -21.35
CA LEU A 625 -14.71 -14.42 -21.44
C LEU A 625 -15.96 -14.64 -22.31
N ASN A 626 -16.97 -13.77 -22.24
CA ASN A 626 -18.17 -13.82 -23.09
C ASN A 626 -17.85 -13.56 -24.56
N CYS A 627 -16.78 -12.87 -24.87
CA CYS A 627 -16.23 -12.71 -26.21
C CYS A 627 -15.43 -13.95 -26.69
N GLY A 628 -15.33 -15.00 -25.89
CA GLY A 628 -14.68 -16.26 -26.25
C GLY A 628 -13.18 -16.31 -25.98
N PHE A 629 -12.61 -15.27 -25.33
CA PHE A 629 -11.20 -15.30 -24.92
C PHE A 629 -11.04 -16.25 -23.72
N ARG A 630 -9.98 -17.03 -23.72
CA ARG A 630 -9.60 -17.87 -22.59
C ARG A 630 -8.55 -17.14 -21.79
N LEU A 631 -8.96 -16.51 -20.71
CA LEU A 631 -8.11 -15.69 -19.85
C LEU A 631 -8.21 -16.19 -18.41
N PRO A 632 -7.15 -16.80 -17.87
CA PRO A 632 -7.09 -17.21 -16.46
C PRO A 632 -7.08 -16.06 -15.49
N THR A 633 -7.59 -16.30 -14.26
CA THR A 633 -7.41 -15.37 -13.14
C THR A 633 -6.15 -15.71 -12.35
N ALA A 634 -5.46 -14.65 -11.91
CA ALA A 634 -4.45 -14.69 -10.86
C ALA A 634 -4.77 -13.63 -9.80
N ALA A 635 -3.90 -13.50 -8.81
CA ALA A 635 -4.01 -12.51 -7.77
C ALA A 635 -2.62 -12.05 -7.32
N GLY A 636 -2.47 -10.75 -7.14
CA GLY A 636 -1.29 -10.11 -6.59
C GLY A 636 -1.65 -8.99 -5.63
N THR A 637 -0.94 -8.89 -4.53
CA THR A 637 -1.26 -7.93 -3.46
C THR A 637 -0.89 -6.50 -3.85
N ASP A 638 0.10 -6.33 -4.73
CA ASP A 638 0.82 -5.06 -4.91
C ASP A 638 1.42 -4.59 -3.57
N PHE A 639 1.92 -5.59 -2.81
CA PHE A 639 2.51 -5.36 -1.50
C PHE A 639 3.80 -4.56 -1.62
N MET A 640 3.88 -3.47 -0.88
CA MET A 640 5.08 -2.65 -0.81
C MET A 640 5.79 -2.93 0.51
N GLY A 641 6.74 -3.88 0.49
CA GLY A 641 7.32 -4.51 1.68
C GLY A 641 8.10 -3.58 2.60
N ASN A 642 8.48 -2.40 2.14
CA ASN A 642 9.21 -1.41 2.92
C ASN A 642 8.35 -0.25 3.45
N TYR A 643 7.03 -0.27 3.25
CA TYR A 643 6.11 0.70 3.84
C TYR A 643 5.67 0.27 5.24
N ALA A 644 5.67 1.22 6.17
CA ALA A 644 5.15 0.99 7.52
C ALA A 644 3.62 1.04 7.58
N SER A 645 2.97 1.68 6.64
CA SER A 645 1.51 1.82 6.56
C SER A 645 1.04 1.62 5.14
N LEU A 646 0.35 0.50 4.89
CA LEU A 646 -0.22 0.16 3.59
C LEU A 646 -1.32 -0.90 3.77
N ARG A 647 -2.07 -1.20 2.71
CA ARG A 647 -3.07 -2.26 2.68
C ARG A 647 -2.39 -3.63 2.78
N GLY A 648 -2.62 -4.31 3.88
CA GLY A 648 -2.38 -5.72 4.11
C GLY A 648 -0.93 -6.24 3.97
N PRO A 649 -0.74 -7.50 4.30
CA PRO A 649 0.55 -8.21 4.21
C PRO A 649 0.82 -8.75 2.81
N VAL A 650 2.05 -9.20 2.56
CA VAL A 650 2.40 -10.03 1.40
C VAL A 650 1.47 -11.25 1.31
N GLY A 651 0.97 -11.55 0.12
CA GLY A 651 0.02 -12.65 -0.08
C GLY A 651 -1.39 -12.41 0.46
N LEU A 652 -1.78 -11.16 0.76
CA LEU A 652 -3.18 -10.84 1.05
C LEU A 652 -4.06 -11.21 -0.12
N ASN A 653 -3.69 -10.79 -1.32
CA ASN A 653 -4.28 -11.27 -2.56
C ASN A 653 -3.35 -12.33 -3.15
N ARG A 654 -3.78 -13.58 -3.18
CA ARG A 654 -2.97 -14.71 -3.63
C ARG A 654 -3.71 -15.62 -4.61
N VAL A 655 -2.96 -16.20 -5.50
CA VAL A 655 -3.42 -17.25 -6.38
C VAL A 655 -3.00 -18.61 -5.84
N TYR A 656 -3.93 -19.57 -5.86
CA TYR A 656 -3.60 -20.97 -5.66
C TYR A 656 -3.61 -21.66 -7.03
N ALA A 657 -2.51 -22.32 -7.36
CA ALA A 657 -2.36 -23.07 -8.59
C ALA A 657 -2.29 -24.58 -8.29
N GLU A 658 -3.05 -25.35 -9.06
CA GLU A 658 -3.06 -26.81 -8.96
C GLU A 658 -1.85 -27.40 -9.70
N VAL A 659 -0.94 -28.02 -8.94
CA VAL A 659 0.30 -28.62 -9.44
C VAL A 659 0.37 -30.12 -9.10
N PRO A 660 1.13 -30.93 -9.84
CA PRO A 660 1.41 -32.31 -9.47
C PRO A 660 2.02 -32.42 -8.09
N ARG A 661 1.77 -33.54 -7.41
CA ARG A 661 2.32 -33.83 -6.07
C ARG A 661 3.78 -34.26 -6.17
N GLU A 662 4.64 -33.29 -6.43
CA GLU A 662 6.10 -33.44 -6.56
C GLU A 662 6.82 -32.43 -5.67
N PRO A 663 8.13 -32.51 -5.49
CA PRO A 663 8.88 -31.44 -4.85
C PRO A 663 8.55 -30.07 -5.49
N LEU A 664 8.43 -29.05 -4.65
CA LEU A 664 8.08 -27.69 -5.08
C LEU A 664 9.05 -27.17 -6.15
N LYS A 665 8.46 -26.70 -7.27
CA LYS A 665 9.17 -26.10 -8.40
C LYS A 665 8.33 -24.99 -9.00
N ILE A 666 8.99 -24.02 -9.60
CA ILE A 666 8.31 -22.87 -10.18
C ILE A 666 7.62 -23.17 -11.52
N GLU A 667 8.26 -24.01 -12.37
CA GLU A 667 7.78 -24.25 -13.73
C GLU A 667 6.38 -24.90 -13.78
N PRO A 668 6.05 -25.91 -12.95
CA PRO A 668 4.70 -26.46 -12.86
C PRO A 668 3.67 -25.42 -12.40
N TRP A 669 4.06 -24.51 -11.49
CA TRP A 669 3.19 -23.47 -10.98
C TRP A 669 2.87 -22.42 -12.05
N LEU A 670 3.88 -21.91 -12.76
CA LEU A 670 3.70 -21.00 -13.91
C LEU A 670 2.85 -21.63 -15.02
N ALA A 671 3.11 -22.93 -15.31
CA ALA A 671 2.31 -23.67 -16.28
C ALA A 671 0.85 -23.84 -15.84
N ALA A 672 0.59 -23.98 -14.54
CA ALA A 672 -0.78 -24.06 -14.01
C ALA A 672 -1.49 -22.70 -14.10
N ILE A 673 -0.81 -21.57 -13.84
CA ILE A 673 -1.35 -20.23 -14.07
C ILE A 673 -1.76 -20.09 -15.54
N LYS A 674 -0.85 -20.33 -16.46
CA LYS A 674 -1.11 -20.23 -17.91
C LYS A 674 -2.25 -21.12 -18.38
N ALA A 675 -2.38 -22.29 -17.79
CA ALA A 675 -3.45 -23.25 -18.11
C ALA A 675 -4.79 -22.92 -17.44
N GLY A 676 -4.83 -21.93 -16.53
CA GLY A 676 -6.04 -21.60 -15.78
C GLY A 676 -6.44 -22.63 -14.73
N ARG A 677 -5.51 -23.44 -14.24
CA ARG A 677 -5.76 -24.32 -13.09
C ARG A 677 -5.50 -23.54 -11.79
N THR A 678 -6.28 -22.47 -11.61
CA THR A 678 -6.06 -21.49 -10.54
C THR A 678 -7.38 -21.02 -9.95
N PHE A 679 -7.32 -20.63 -8.68
CA PHE A 679 -8.29 -19.71 -8.10
C PHE A 679 -7.56 -18.56 -7.38
N ALA A 680 -8.18 -17.40 -7.41
CA ALA A 680 -7.67 -16.18 -6.77
C ALA A 680 -8.48 -15.90 -5.50
N THR A 681 -7.82 -15.47 -4.41
CA THR A 681 -8.47 -15.24 -3.11
C THR A 681 -7.71 -14.23 -2.25
N ASN A 682 -8.45 -13.57 -1.35
CA ASN A 682 -7.91 -12.85 -0.20
C ASN A 682 -8.44 -13.42 1.15
N GLY A 683 -8.97 -14.66 1.14
CA GLY A 683 -9.47 -15.33 2.36
C GLY A 683 -10.19 -16.63 2.06
N PRO A 684 -11.34 -16.65 1.36
CA PRO A 684 -12.11 -17.87 1.10
C PRO A 684 -11.40 -18.81 0.15
N LEU A 685 -11.26 -20.09 0.52
CA LEU A 685 -10.67 -21.14 -0.30
C LEU A 685 -11.78 -21.89 -1.06
N LEU A 686 -11.59 -22.09 -2.36
CA LEU A 686 -12.58 -22.66 -3.24
C LEU A 686 -12.11 -23.96 -3.91
N TYR A 687 -13.06 -24.89 -4.08
CA TYR A 687 -12.90 -26.06 -4.92
C TYR A 687 -14.12 -26.20 -5.82
N PHE A 688 -13.91 -26.46 -7.13
CA PHE A 688 -14.98 -26.50 -8.09
C PHE A 688 -14.74 -27.56 -9.19
N LEU A 689 -15.73 -28.42 -9.36
CA LEU A 689 -15.82 -29.34 -10.48
C LEU A 689 -17.14 -29.09 -11.22
N LEU A 690 -17.12 -29.18 -12.54
CA LEU A 690 -18.30 -29.09 -13.40
C LEU A 690 -18.24 -30.19 -14.48
N GLY A 691 -19.24 -31.08 -14.52
CA GLY A 691 -19.24 -32.20 -15.46
C GLY A 691 -18.03 -33.12 -15.34
N GLY A 692 -17.46 -33.25 -14.14
CA GLY A 692 -16.23 -34.00 -13.87
C GLY A 692 -14.94 -33.31 -14.31
N GLN A 693 -15.02 -32.11 -14.84
CA GLN A 693 -13.85 -31.29 -15.21
C GLN A 693 -13.48 -30.31 -14.08
N GLY A 694 -12.20 -30.21 -13.77
CA GLY A 694 -11.66 -29.20 -12.87
C GLY A 694 -11.52 -27.84 -13.53
N ILE A 695 -11.07 -26.89 -12.74
CA ILE A 695 -10.80 -25.49 -13.14
C ILE A 695 -9.80 -25.47 -14.30
N GLY A 696 -10.03 -24.62 -15.31
CA GLY A 696 -9.26 -24.56 -16.56
C GLY A 696 -9.64 -25.62 -17.58
N GLY A 697 -10.43 -26.65 -17.20
CA GLY A 697 -10.91 -27.71 -18.06
C GLY A 697 -12.07 -27.31 -18.97
N GLU A 698 -12.53 -28.25 -19.78
CA GLU A 698 -13.63 -28.02 -20.73
C GLU A 698 -14.67 -29.14 -20.69
N VAL A 699 -15.91 -28.77 -20.43
CA VAL A 699 -17.09 -29.66 -20.54
C VAL A 699 -17.65 -29.60 -21.96
N ARG A 700 -17.74 -30.74 -22.61
CA ARG A 700 -18.31 -30.86 -23.99
C ARG A 700 -19.67 -31.50 -23.95
N LEU A 701 -20.66 -30.81 -24.50
CA LEU A 701 -22.06 -31.23 -24.54
C LEU A 701 -22.56 -31.26 -25.99
N GLU A 702 -23.31 -32.29 -26.36
CA GLU A 702 -23.95 -32.34 -27.66
C GLU A 702 -25.21 -31.46 -27.74
N LYS A 703 -25.88 -31.26 -26.61
CA LYS A 703 -27.10 -30.46 -26.48
C LYS A 703 -27.29 -29.95 -25.06
N LYS A 704 -28.27 -29.06 -24.87
CA LYS A 704 -28.70 -28.62 -23.55
C LYS A 704 -29.01 -29.79 -22.62
N GLN A 705 -28.41 -29.81 -21.43
CA GLN A 705 -28.66 -30.83 -20.41
C GLN A 705 -28.33 -30.29 -18.99
N GLN A 706 -28.74 -31.07 -17.99
CA GLN A 706 -28.30 -30.89 -16.60
C GLN A 706 -26.88 -31.43 -16.49
N VAL A 707 -25.98 -30.58 -15.92
CA VAL A 707 -24.57 -30.94 -15.71
C VAL A 707 -24.31 -30.95 -14.22
N HIS A 708 -23.70 -32.01 -13.73
CA HIS A 708 -23.34 -32.16 -12.32
C HIS A 708 -22.19 -31.20 -11.96
N PHE A 709 -22.26 -30.65 -10.76
CA PHE A 709 -21.17 -29.87 -10.16
C PHE A 709 -20.88 -30.34 -8.74
N SER A 710 -19.65 -30.15 -8.30
CA SER A 710 -19.23 -30.21 -6.89
C SER A 710 -18.56 -28.92 -6.53
N ALA A 711 -18.98 -28.30 -5.44
CA ALA A 711 -18.47 -27.02 -4.95
C ALA A 711 -18.14 -27.11 -3.46
N LYS A 712 -16.94 -26.66 -3.07
CA LYS A 712 -16.56 -26.55 -1.65
C LYS A 712 -16.07 -25.14 -1.36
N LEU A 713 -16.34 -24.69 -0.14
CA LEU A 713 -15.87 -23.44 0.44
C LEU A 713 -15.29 -23.73 1.82
N PHE A 714 -14.15 -23.12 2.11
CA PHE A 714 -13.55 -23.03 3.45
C PHE A 714 -13.11 -21.59 3.65
N SER A 715 -13.48 -20.98 4.78
CA SER A 715 -13.13 -19.58 5.05
C SER A 715 -12.89 -19.37 6.54
N ILE A 716 -11.91 -18.56 6.86
CA ILE A 716 -11.63 -18.13 8.25
C ILE A 716 -12.57 -17.01 8.71
N VAL A 717 -13.28 -16.38 7.78
CA VAL A 717 -14.26 -15.33 8.04
C VAL A 717 -15.59 -15.67 7.37
N PRO A 718 -16.72 -15.13 7.83
CA PRO A 718 -17.99 -15.28 7.15
C PRO A 718 -17.97 -14.69 5.76
N VAL A 719 -18.63 -15.33 4.79
CA VAL A 719 -18.94 -14.78 3.47
C VAL A 719 -20.44 -14.69 3.24
N ASP A 720 -20.90 -13.67 2.52
CA ASP A 720 -22.32 -13.46 2.29
C ASP A 720 -22.85 -14.27 1.12
N HIS A 721 -22.03 -14.50 0.11
CA HIS A 721 -22.42 -15.13 -1.14
C HIS A 721 -21.47 -16.24 -1.54
N LEU A 722 -22.05 -17.39 -1.98
CA LEU A 722 -21.36 -18.47 -2.67
C LEU A 722 -22.13 -18.78 -3.93
N GLN A 723 -21.56 -18.51 -5.11
CA GLN A 723 -22.28 -18.48 -6.37
C GLN A 723 -21.57 -19.26 -7.48
N ILE A 724 -22.32 -20.04 -8.24
CA ILE A 724 -21.90 -20.48 -9.56
C ILE A 724 -22.35 -19.42 -10.57
N VAL A 725 -21.39 -18.81 -11.26
CA VAL A 725 -21.64 -17.80 -12.29
C VAL A 725 -21.31 -18.41 -13.65
N CYS A 726 -22.25 -18.39 -14.57
CA CYS A 726 -22.04 -18.85 -15.95
C CYS A 726 -22.36 -17.72 -16.93
N ASN A 727 -21.45 -17.44 -17.84
CA ASN A 727 -21.59 -16.37 -18.85
C ASN A 727 -22.00 -15.02 -18.24
N GLY A 728 -21.39 -14.66 -17.10
CA GLY A 728 -21.63 -13.40 -16.39
C GLY A 728 -22.94 -13.34 -15.59
N LYS A 729 -23.69 -14.43 -15.48
CA LYS A 729 -24.97 -14.49 -14.74
C LYS A 729 -24.90 -15.53 -13.64
N VAL A 730 -25.47 -15.22 -12.47
CA VAL A 730 -25.62 -16.19 -11.39
C VAL A 730 -26.53 -17.33 -11.87
N ALA A 731 -25.93 -18.49 -12.09
CA ALA A 731 -26.65 -19.71 -12.47
C ALA A 731 -27.25 -20.38 -11.22
N ARG A 732 -26.57 -20.26 -10.08
CA ARG A 732 -27.03 -20.82 -8.81
C ARG A 732 -26.36 -20.15 -7.63
N GLU A 733 -27.17 -19.73 -6.66
CA GLU A 733 -26.74 -19.39 -5.30
C GLU A 733 -26.67 -20.66 -4.46
N LEU A 734 -25.58 -20.85 -3.71
CA LEU A 734 -25.33 -22.06 -2.93
C LEU A 734 -25.49 -21.78 -1.44
N THR A 735 -26.11 -22.72 -0.71
CA THR A 735 -26.33 -22.57 0.73
C THR A 735 -25.09 -22.99 1.52
N MET A 736 -24.60 -22.12 2.37
CA MET A 736 -23.47 -22.37 3.28
C MET A 736 -23.95 -22.87 4.64
N ASN A 737 -23.01 -23.27 5.51
CA ASN A 737 -23.29 -23.55 6.93
C ASN A 737 -23.81 -22.29 7.66
N SER A 738 -24.29 -22.46 8.89
CA SER A 738 -24.86 -21.36 9.70
C SER A 738 -23.87 -20.23 9.97
N GLU A 739 -22.60 -20.55 10.05
CA GLU A 739 -21.50 -19.59 10.29
C GLU A 739 -21.02 -18.90 9.01
N ARG A 740 -21.50 -19.36 7.85
CA ARG A 740 -21.10 -18.86 6.52
C ARG A 740 -19.61 -18.97 6.23
N THR A 741 -18.95 -19.92 6.86
CA THR A 741 -17.50 -20.19 6.72
C THR A 741 -17.20 -21.45 5.92
N GLY A 742 -18.22 -22.22 5.55
CA GLY A 742 -18.01 -23.47 4.84
C GLY A 742 -19.23 -23.97 4.07
N ALA A 743 -18.96 -24.72 3.01
CA ALA A 743 -19.96 -25.44 2.24
C ALA A 743 -19.33 -26.67 1.55
N HIS A 744 -20.12 -27.72 1.40
CA HIS A 744 -19.82 -28.85 0.52
C HIS A 744 -21.13 -29.26 -0.18
N ILE A 745 -21.23 -28.95 -1.46
CA ILE A 745 -22.48 -29.03 -2.19
C ILE A 745 -22.25 -29.73 -3.53
N ASP A 746 -22.99 -30.84 -3.73
CA ASP A 746 -23.14 -31.52 -5.00
C ASP A 746 -24.52 -31.19 -5.57
N GLY A 747 -24.60 -31.03 -6.89
CA GLY A 747 -25.83 -30.65 -7.53
C GLY A 747 -25.76 -30.63 -9.03
N THR A 748 -26.81 -30.11 -9.68
CA THR A 748 -26.83 -29.93 -11.12
C THR A 748 -27.22 -28.51 -11.51
N ILE A 749 -26.71 -28.04 -12.64
CA ILE A 749 -27.13 -26.77 -13.28
C ILE A 749 -27.46 -27.06 -14.77
N PRO A 750 -28.45 -26.33 -15.32
CA PRO A 750 -28.79 -26.46 -16.73
C PRO A 750 -27.80 -25.70 -17.61
N LEU A 751 -27.06 -26.38 -18.48
CA LEU A 751 -26.19 -25.74 -19.45
C LEU A 751 -26.76 -25.96 -20.86
N GLY A 752 -26.93 -24.89 -21.63
CA GLY A 752 -27.58 -24.93 -22.95
C GLY A 752 -26.93 -24.05 -24.00
N ALA A 753 -25.85 -23.39 -23.67
CA ALA A 753 -25.03 -22.57 -24.57
C ALA A 753 -23.55 -22.77 -24.25
N SER A 754 -22.70 -22.64 -25.25
CA SER A 754 -21.25 -22.54 -25.06
C SER A 754 -20.89 -21.28 -24.23
N GLY A 755 -19.82 -21.39 -23.45
CA GLY A 755 -19.37 -20.29 -22.57
C GLY A 755 -18.43 -20.80 -21.51
N TRP A 756 -18.66 -20.38 -20.28
CA TRP A 756 -17.81 -20.62 -19.14
C TRP A 756 -18.61 -20.58 -17.84
N CYS A 757 -18.11 -21.24 -16.81
CA CYS A 757 -18.62 -21.13 -15.44
C CYS A 757 -17.48 -21.00 -14.45
N VAL A 758 -17.67 -20.18 -13.40
CA VAL A 758 -16.78 -20.04 -12.25
C VAL A 758 -17.56 -20.27 -10.96
N LEU A 759 -16.86 -20.68 -9.93
CA LEU A 759 -17.33 -20.58 -8.54
C LEU A 759 -16.72 -19.30 -7.96
N ARG A 760 -17.57 -18.48 -7.32
CA ARG A 760 -17.09 -17.30 -6.56
C ARG A 760 -17.72 -17.24 -5.19
N ALA A 761 -16.98 -16.69 -4.23
CA ALA A 761 -17.47 -16.37 -2.89
C ALA A 761 -17.03 -14.95 -2.51
N PHE A 762 -17.91 -14.21 -1.84
CA PHE A 762 -17.56 -12.85 -1.41
C PHE A 762 -18.47 -12.36 -0.28
N SER A 763 -18.01 -11.33 0.42
CA SER A 763 -18.81 -10.56 1.37
C SER A 763 -19.18 -9.19 0.80
N ASP A 764 -20.23 -8.59 1.35
CA ASP A 764 -20.67 -7.25 0.96
C ASP A 764 -19.92 -6.15 1.75
N LYS A 765 -19.15 -6.53 2.76
CA LYS A 765 -18.40 -5.65 3.65
C LYS A 765 -17.05 -6.26 4.01
N ALA A 766 -16.18 -5.44 4.57
CA ALA A 766 -14.92 -5.89 5.17
C ALA A 766 -15.18 -6.84 6.35
N GLU A 767 -14.34 -7.86 6.48
CA GLU A 767 -14.37 -8.83 7.58
C GLU A 767 -12.95 -9.03 8.12
N TYR A 768 -12.69 -8.52 9.33
CA TYR A 768 -11.40 -8.73 10.01
C TYR A 768 -11.21 -10.23 10.35
N PRO A 769 -10.02 -10.82 10.16
CA PRO A 769 -8.71 -10.20 9.96
C PRO A 769 -8.27 -10.06 8.47
N ILE A 770 -9.20 -10.10 7.53
CA ILE A 770 -8.89 -9.85 6.12
C ILE A 770 -8.72 -8.34 5.93
N LEU A 771 -7.48 -7.92 5.68
CA LEU A 771 -7.11 -6.51 5.58
C LEU A 771 -7.31 -5.96 4.15
N ASP A 772 -8.48 -6.25 3.56
CA ASP A 772 -8.85 -5.81 2.21
C ASP A 772 -10.24 -5.17 2.20
N LEU A 773 -10.69 -4.70 1.04
CA LEU A 773 -12.00 -4.07 0.86
C LEU A 773 -13.14 -4.96 1.34
N TYR A 774 -13.08 -6.23 0.99
CA TYR A 774 -13.99 -7.29 1.41
C TYR A 774 -13.39 -8.66 1.07
N PRO A 775 -13.74 -9.74 1.79
CA PRO A 775 -13.40 -11.10 1.40
C PRO A 775 -13.92 -11.41 0.00
N TYR A 776 -13.07 -11.91 -0.87
CA TYR A 776 -13.41 -12.29 -2.24
C TYR A 776 -12.59 -13.48 -2.69
N SER A 777 -13.23 -14.38 -3.44
CA SER A 777 -12.52 -15.45 -4.13
C SER A 777 -13.26 -15.83 -5.41
N THR A 778 -12.52 -16.18 -6.47
CA THR A 778 -13.05 -16.70 -7.72
C THR A 778 -12.12 -17.71 -8.35
N THR A 779 -12.70 -18.78 -8.91
CA THR A 779 -11.93 -19.74 -9.70
C THR A 779 -11.68 -19.20 -11.10
N SER A 780 -10.62 -19.66 -11.76
CA SER A 780 -10.55 -19.61 -13.22
C SER A 780 -11.73 -20.39 -13.82
N PRO A 781 -12.10 -20.13 -15.09
CA PRO A 781 -13.26 -20.77 -15.69
C PRO A 781 -13.12 -22.26 -15.90
N VAL A 782 -14.21 -22.99 -15.72
CA VAL A 782 -14.46 -24.26 -16.44
C VAL A 782 -15.20 -23.88 -17.72
N TYR A 783 -14.61 -24.16 -18.85
CA TYR A 783 -15.19 -23.84 -20.16
C TYR A 783 -16.28 -24.82 -20.54
N VAL A 784 -17.26 -24.40 -21.32
CA VAL A 784 -18.39 -25.20 -21.77
C VAL A 784 -18.54 -25.07 -23.28
N SER A 785 -18.52 -26.17 -23.98
CA SER A 785 -18.79 -26.26 -25.43
C SER A 785 -20.07 -27.05 -25.67
N VAL A 786 -21.08 -26.44 -26.28
CA VAL A 786 -22.35 -27.07 -26.64
C VAL A 786 -22.44 -27.17 -28.15
N SER A 787 -22.51 -28.40 -28.68
CA SER A 787 -22.55 -28.69 -30.13
C SER A 787 -21.39 -28.04 -30.92
N GLY A 788 -20.26 -27.76 -30.28
CA GLY A 788 -19.11 -27.05 -30.88
C GLY A 788 -19.37 -25.60 -31.25
N ALA A 789 -20.45 -24.98 -30.74
CA ALA A 789 -20.78 -23.58 -31.04
C ALA A 789 -19.75 -22.62 -30.39
N PRO A 790 -19.28 -21.59 -31.10
CA PRO A 790 -18.35 -20.63 -30.54
C PRO A 790 -19.00 -19.76 -29.46
N VAL A 791 -18.20 -19.33 -28.50
CA VAL A 791 -18.60 -18.33 -27.49
C VAL A 791 -18.53 -16.95 -28.11
N ARG A 792 -19.64 -16.23 -28.14
CA ARG A 792 -19.74 -14.87 -28.68
C ARG A 792 -20.79 -14.05 -27.95
N SER A 793 -20.52 -12.80 -27.73
CA SER A 793 -21.45 -11.82 -27.18
C SER A 793 -21.40 -10.54 -28.00
N ALA A 794 -22.46 -10.26 -28.76
CA ALA A 794 -22.57 -9.04 -29.55
C ALA A 794 -22.55 -7.79 -28.66
N ALA A 795 -23.19 -7.85 -27.49
CA ALA A 795 -23.23 -6.72 -26.54
C ALA A 795 -21.86 -6.41 -25.95
N ASP A 796 -21.13 -7.44 -25.50
CA ASP A 796 -19.80 -7.27 -24.93
C ASP A 796 -18.76 -6.92 -26.00
N GLY A 797 -18.92 -7.47 -27.23
CA GLY A 797 -18.13 -7.04 -28.39
C GLY A 797 -18.33 -5.56 -28.72
N ALA A 798 -19.56 -5.06 -28.69
CA ALA A 798 -19.85 -3.64 -28.89
C ALA A 798 -19.26 -2.74 -27.79
N TYR A 799 -19.28 -3.19 -26.54
CA TYR A 799 -18.65 -2.50 -25.42
C TYR A 799 -17.14 -2.32 -25.64
N PHE A 800 -16.43 -3.38 -26.04
CA PHE A 800 -14.99 -3.28 -26.31
C PHE A 800 -14.66 -2.53 -27.61
N VAL A 801 -15.53 -2.56 -28.62
CA VAL A 801 -15.38 -1.69 -29.79
C VAL A 801 -15.42 -0.22 -29.37
N ALA A 802 -16.39 0.17 -28.53
CA ALA A 802 -16.48 1.54 -28.03
C ALA A 802 -15.24 1.94 -27.20
N TRP A 803 -14.73 1.03 -26.36
CA TRP A 803 -13.50 1.25 -25.59
C TRP A 803 -12.30 1.50 -26.52
N ILE A 804 -12.05 0.60 -27.48
CA ILE A 804 -10.91 0.71 -28.40
C ILE A 804 -11.05 1.93 -29.30
N ASP A 805 -12.27 2.33 -29.70
CA ASP A 805 -12.49 3.58 -30.46
C ASP A 805 -12.03 4.82 -29.68
N ARG A 806 -12.18 4.81 -28.34
CA ARG A 806 -11.64 5.89 -27.49
C ARG A 806 -10.11 5.88 -27.47
N LEU A 807 -9.48 4.70 -27.34
CA LEU A 807 -8.02 4.57 -27.40
C LEU A 807 -7.48 5.06 -28.75
N ILE A 808 -8.11 4.68 -29.86
CA ILE A 808 -7.74 5.14 -31.20
C ILE A 808 -7.87 6.67 -31.33
N SER A 809 -8.96 7.24 -30.82
CA SER A 809 -9.18 8.69 -30.84
C SER A 809 -8.09 9.42 -30.06
N ALA A 810 -7.79 8.96 -28.84
CA ALA A 810 -6.75 9.53 -28.00
C ALA A 810 -5.35 9.40 -28.62
N ALA A 811 -5.01 8.22 -29.17
CA ALA A 811 -3.75 8.01 -29.86
C ALA A 811 -3.58 8.91 -31.12
N ARG A 812 -4.66 9.16 -31.87
CA ARG A 812 -4.65 10.05 -33.03
C ARG A 812 -4.41 11.51 -32.66
N SER A 813 -5.03 11.96 -31.58
CA SER A 813 -4.94 13.36 -31.11
C SER A 813 -3.63 13.64 -30.34
N ASN A 814 -2.94 12.62 -29.86
CA ASN A 814 -1.68 12.80 -29.16
C ASN A 814 -0.59 13.32 -30.10
N THR A 815 0.16 14.33 -29.64
CA THR A 815 1.22 15.00 -30.41
C THR A 815 2.63 14.64 -29.98
N SER A 816 2.79 13.83 -28.90
CA SER A 816 4.08 13.52 -28.29
C SER A 816 4.75 12.26 -28.86
N TRP A 817 4.39 11.82 -30.06
CA TRP A 817 5.04 10.70 -30.73
C TRP A 817 6.47 11.04 -31.12
N ASN A 818 7.41 10.12 -30.90
CA ASN A 818 8.79 10.32 -31.36
C ASN A 818 8.87 10.26 -32.90
N THR A 819 8.08 9.36 -33.52
CA THR A 819 8.03 9.20 -34.99
C THR A 819 6.60 8.91 -35.47
N GLU A 820 6.31 9.23 -36.73
CA GLU A 820 5.04 8.85 -37.36
C GLU A 820 4.91 7.32 -37.50
N ALA A 821 6.03 6.60 -37.67
CA ALA A 821 6.03 5.14 -37.74
C ALA A 821 5.55 4.49 -36.43
N GLU A 822 5.96 4.98 -35.27
CA GLU A 822 5.48 4.53 -33.97
C GLU A 822 3.96 4.76 -33.86
N LYS A 823 3.50 5.95 -34.22
CA LYS A 823 2.06 6.28 -34.21
C LYS A 823 1.25 5.34 -35.08
N GLN A 824 1.68 5.12 -36.30
CA GLN A 824 0.98 4.23 -37.24
C GLN A 824 1.00 2.76 -36.74
N SER A 825 2.09 2.31 -36.13
CA SER A 825 2.18 0.97 -35.54
C SER A 825 1.12 0.76 -34.47
N VAL A 826 1.01 1.68 -33.51
CA VAL A 826 0.02 1.59 -32.43
C VAL A 826 -1.41 1.70 -32.97
N LEU A 827 -1.68 2.63 -33.90
CA LEU A 827 -3.02 2.76 -34.49
C LEU A 827 -3.42 1.51 -35.26
N SER A 828 -2.52 0.88 -36.01
CA SER A 828 -2.78 -0.35 -36.76
C SER A 828 -3.10 -1.52 -35.84
N MET A 829 -2.38 -1.66 -34.75
CA MET A 829 -2.57 -2.67 -33.71
C MET A 829 -3.94 -2.50 -33.05
N LEU A 830 -4.29 -1.28 -32.61
CA LEU A 830 -5.60 -1.01 -32.03
C LEU A 830 -6.75 -1.27 -33.03
N GLN A 831 -6.55 -0.94 -34.31
CA GLN A 831 -7.54 -1.21 -35.35
C GLN A 831 -7.75 -2.72 -35.58
N GLU A 832 -6.67 -3.52 -35.59
CA GLU A 832 -6.76 -4.97 -35.70
C GLU A 832 -7.57 -5.57 -34.53
N ALA A 833 -7.26 -5.15 -33.30
CA ALA A 833 -7.97 -5.58 -32.10
C ALA A 833 -9.46 -5.23 -32.16
N ARG A 834 -9.78 -3.99 -32.57
CA ARG A 834 -11.15 -3.51 -32.77
C ARG A 834 -11.94 -4.39 -33.72
N GLU A 835 -11.34 -4.79 -34.86
CA GLU A 835 -11.98 -5.63 -35.87
C GLU A 835 -12.33 -7.01 -35.32
N LYS A 836 -11.53 -7.59 -34.41
CA LYS A 836 -11.83 -8.87 -33.77
C LYS A 836 -13.12 -8.80 -32.96
N TYR A 837 -13.33 -7.75 -32.18
CA TYR A 837 -14.58 -7.54 -31.45
C TYR A 837 -15.77 -7.20 -32.38
N ALA A 838 -15.55 -6.42 -33.42
CA ALA A 838 -16.60 -6.07 -34.37
C ALA A 838 -17.17 -7.29 -35.12
N LYS A 839 -16.41 -8.38 -35.23
CA LYS A 839 -16.84 -9.65 -35.85
C LYS A 839 -17.68 -10.53 -34.91
N MET A 840 -17.93 -10.10 -33.68
CA MET A 840 -18.72 -10.85 -32.68
C MET A 840 -20.23 -10.56 -32.77
N LYS A 841 -20.66 -9.85 -33.81
CA LYS A 841 -22.06 -9.52 -34.11
C LYS A 841 -22.92 -10.76 -34.39
#